data_cd14eaf52996cf21e2f4ed42aa4cb047
#
_entry.id   cd14eaf52996cf21e2f4ed42aa4cb047
#
_cell.length_a   1.000
_cell.length_b   1.000
_cell.length_c   1.000
_cell.angle_alpha   90.00
_cell.angle_beta   90.00
_cell.angle_gamma   90.00
#
_symmetry.space_group_name_H-M   'P 1'
#
loop_
_entity.id
_entity.type
_entity.pdbx_description
1 polymer ?
#
loop_
_entity_poly.entity_id
_entity_poly.type
_entity_poly.pdbx_seq_one_letter_code
_entity_poly.pdbx_strand_id
1 'polypeptide(L)'
;MKPVFKKYHYFVLIVLFTLFFPISASYAEANSVNVGNDFTEKDMTSHLLVYVDSNDLTPDQILERQDQFVPFSQADIDGDIADLDYWIKIDMQNTSDRAKELLLEIQKPHLSLVSLYSENSGSLNLQETIGYSLPFDERIIKHRNLVFPLHLDSSEDIHTYYLKIETDSFFQAPITLWNYVSFSANHSDSQMLFGLFYGIMIAMMIYNSFLFLSLREKTYLYYILFIAGFTILQAIWDGYAFEWLWGDYPWWALRSNSFFILFAALFGLLFTKHFLQLKGIAPRLYKMVHVFTIICAFTLIIPFVLPIGMATMVSTIIATLFALFVILIVIKVRLRTREAKFYIAAWSLLLIGILLNLMAAYQILPLNALTLYAPKIGAMVEVLVLSLGLADKIKRVTLEKEMESKKYYMQTLMQNFFKQMSSVKEHTLLAENGLYTLLYLTKLEKGFYLQKKNAAWEVIVQHGDLSLDDSFHIDDQYLSRIIYATDITPRSFGVQDTFGTFLSIPIVCENHTGLLIVCGEDQDQIDPYQKEKMIPYFQDQFTVLMDNLMNYTSFKESAMYDHLTNVLNRKYFLEKANMLVKEAQKAEQEVSILLIDIDHFKRVNDTYGHTIGDQAIIFVANRIVDTFKELGFVGRYGGEEFIVVTSHVKEQEVINVANELRKSLHSHPLFLNRNQALSLTVSIGVSLHKGNSITSIKDMILEADECLYRAKNAGRDRVVLNTEMKVR
;
A
#
# COMPACT_ATOMS: atom_id res chain seq x y z
N MET A 1 -1.47 30.63 -2.99
CA MET A 1 -2.17 29.66 -3.84
C MET A 1 -3.45 30.16 -4.58
N LYS A 2 -3.91 31.38 -4.33
CA LYS A 2 -5.06 31.98 -5.03
C LYS A 2 -4.83 32.53 -6.47
N PRO A 3 -3.61 32.94 -6.91
CA PRO A 3 -3.46 33.52 -8.24
C PRO A 3 -3.42 32.52 -9.41
N VAL A 4 -3.09 31.24 -9.18
CA VAL A 4 -3.00 30.23 -10.24
C VAL A 4 -4.40 29.82 -10.75
N PHE A 5 -5.41 29.81 -9.88
CA PHE A 5 -6.78 29.43 -10.23
C PHE A 5 -7.50 30.41 -11.18
N LYS A 6 -7.17 31.71 -11.13
CA LYS A 6 -7.75 32.68 -12.06
C LYS A 6 -7.25 32.47 -13.51
N LYS A 7 -6.02 32.04 -13.70
CA LYS A 7 -5.45 31.77 -15.04
C LYS A 7 -6.14 30.61 -15.76
N TYR A 8 -6.53 29.54 -15.06
CA TYR A 8 -7.21 28.39 -15.68
C TYR A 8 -8.66 28.67 -16.09
N HIS A 9 -9.37 29.56 -15.38
CA HIS A 9 -10.72 29.99 -15.78
C HIS A 9 -10.69 30.80 -17.08
N TYR A 10 -9.71 31.66 -17.26
CA TYR A 10 -9.53 32.41 -18.50
C TYR A 10 -9.14 31.50 -19.67
N PHE A 11 -8.33 30.47 -19.43
CA PHE A 11 -7.96 29.50 -20.46
C PHE A 11 -9.19 28.72 -20.98
N VAL A 12 -10.02 28.21 -20.08
CA VAL A 12 -11.27 27.51 -20.46
C VAL A 12 -12.25 28.46 -21.16
N LEU A 13 -12.34 29.73 -20.73
CA LEU A 13 -13.16 30.74 -21.38
C LEU A 13 -12.65 31.11 -22.77
N ILE A 14 -11.33 31.18 -22.98
CA ILE A 14 -10.73 31.42 -24.30
C ILE A 14 -11.01 30.26 -25.24
N VAL A 15 -10.88 29.00 -24.75
CA VAL A 15 -11.21 27.80 -25.57
C VAL A 15 -12.69 27.77 -25.95
N LEU A 16 -13.60 28.13 -25.02
CA LEU A 16 -15.03 28.23 -25.32
C LEU A 16 -15.34 29.42 -26.24
N PHE A 17 -14.63 30.53 -26.09
CA PHE A 17 -14.85 31.74 -26.90
C PHE A 17 -14.41 31.57 -28.34
N THR A 18 -13.29 30.83 -28.61
CA THR A 18 -12.80 30.55 -29.97
C THR A 18 -13.67 29.53 -30.74
N LEU A 19 -14.48 28.72 -30.03
CA LEU A 19 -15.43 27.80 -30.66
C LEU A 19 -16.68 28.48 -31.21
N PHE A 20 -16.94 29.75 -30.89
CA PHE A 20 -18.21 30.43 -31.21
C PHE A 20 -18.09 31.67 -32.07
N PHE A 21 -16.88 32.11 -32.50
CA PHE A 21 -16.75 33.31 -33.32
C PHE A 21 -16.08 32.99 -34.65
N PRO A 22 -16.82 33.06 -35.78
CA PRO A 22 -16.22 33.06 -37.14
C PRO A 22 -15.50 34.40 -37.38
N ILE A 23 -14.23 34.35 -37.69
CA ILE A 23 -13.45 35.52 -38.13
C ILE A 23 -13.44 35.50 -39.64
N SER A 24 -14.02 36.51 -40.25
CA SER A 24 -14.02 36.69 -41.69
C SER A 24 -12.63 37.10 -42.17
N ALA A 25 -12.04 36.32 -43.04
CA ALA A 25 -10.79 36.68 -43.74
C ALA A 25 -11.08 37.35 -45.08
N SER A 26 -10.26 38.33 -45.43
CA SER A 26 -10.33 39.00 -46.74
C SER A 26 -9.42 38.27 -47.75
N TYR A 27 -9.97 37.89 -48.88
CA TYR A 27 -9.26 37.10 -49.89
C TYR A 27 -9.18 37.84 -51.22
N ALA A 28 -8.12 37.51 -52.01
CA ALA A 28 -7.86 38.06 -53.34
C ALA A 28 -8.68 37.36 -54.46
N GLU A 29 -8.86 38.00 -55.62
CA GLU A 29 -9.50 37.41 -56.76
C GLU A 29 -8.73 36.21 -57.31
N ALA A 30 -9.48 35.17 -57.75
CA ALA A 30 -8.92 33.98 -58.36
C ALA A 30 -8.36 34.27 -59.79
N ASN A 31 -7.05 34.17 -59.93
CA ASN A 31 -6.34 34.32 -61.22
C ASN A 31 -5.71 32.97 -61.62
N SER A 32 -5.49 32.73 -62.91
CA SER A 32 -4.78 31.56 -63.45
C SER A 32 -3.39 31.40 -62.80
N VAL A 33 -2.98 30.15 -62.55
CA VAL A 33 -1.66 29.82 -61.97
C VAL A 33 -0.62 29.72 -63.10
N ASN A 34 0.41 30.59 -63.07
CA ASN A 34 1.51 30.56 -63.97
C ASN A 34 2.59 29.56 -63.57
N VAL A 35 2.91 28.62 -64.47
CA VAL A 35 3.92 27.58 -64.29
C VAL A 35 5.14 27.92 -65.18
N GLY A 36 6.16 28.53 -64.58
CA GLY A 36 7.40 28.89 -65.27
C GLY A 36 8.48 27.78 -65.18
N ASN A 37 9.69 28.13 -65.74
CA ASN A 37 10.81 27.17 -65.73
C ASN A 37 11.27 26.73 -64.37
N ASP A 38 11.28 27.64 -63.36
CA ASP A 38 11.76 27.40 -61.98
C ASP A 38 10.64 27.07 -61.02
N PHE A 39 9.49 26.59 -61.50
CA PHE A 39 8.36 26.23 -60.69
C PHE A 39 8.71 25.06 -59.73
N THR A 40 8.48 25.25 -58.45
CA THR A 40 8.71 24.23 -57.41
C THR A 40 7.42 23.74 -56.80
N GLU A 41 6.66 24.67 -56.16
CA GLU A 41 5.39 24.39 -55.50
C GLU A 41 4.49 25.63 -55.48
N LYS A 42 3.20 25.43 -55.35
CA LYS A 42 2.22 26.50 -55.19
C LYS A 42 1.02 26.03 -54.41
N ASP A 43 0.68 26.75 -53.33
CA ASP A 43 -0.61 26.59 -52.62
C ASP A 43 -1.71 27.14 -53.56
N MET A 44 -2.66 26.27 -53.87
CA MET A 44 -3.73 26.56 -54.80
C MET A 44 -4.93 27.23 -54.16
N THR A 45 -5.04 27.25 -52.81
CA THR A 45 -6.24 27.64 -52.04
C THR A 45 -6.82 28.99 -52.47
N SER A 46 -5.98 29.97 -52.79
CA SER A 46 -6.40 31.30 -53.27
C SER A 46 -6.74 31.38 -54.77
N HIS A 47 -6.50 30.31 -55.53
CA HIS A 47 -6.68 30.23 -56.96
C HIS A 47 -7.84 29.32 -57.41
N LEU A 48 -8.51 28.68 -56.40
CA LEU A 48 -9.60 27.75 -56.63
C LEU A 48 -10.92 28.51 -56.81
N LEU A 49 -11.68 28.12 -57.86
CA LEU A 49 -13.07 28.47 -58.02
C LEU A 49 -13.93 27.25 -57.63
N VAL A 50 -14.98 27.43 -56.84
CA VAL A 50 -15.82 26.33 -56.37
C VAL A 50 -17.29 26.55 -56.73
N TYR A 51 -17.95 25.46 -57.08
CA TYR A 51 -19.41 25.37 -57.19
C TYR A 51 -19.91 24.24 -56.30
N VAL A 52 -20.90 24.54 -55.46
CA VAL A 52 -21.52 23.55 -54.56
C VAL A 52 -22.70 22.91 -55.27
N ASP A 53 -22.59 21.62 -55.53
CA ASP A 53 -23.58 20.87 -56.27
C ASP A 53 -24.53 20.11 -55.33
N SER A 54 -25.82 20.54 -55.34
CA SER A 54 -26.88 19.89 -54.57
C SER A 54 -27.79 19.00 -55.45
N ASN A 55 -27.50 18.88 -56.75
CA ASN A 55 -28.39 18.24 -57.70
C ASN A 55 -27.73 17.10 -58.52
N ASP A 56 -26.51 16.67 -58.10
CA ASP A 56 -25.70 15.64 -58.78
C ASP A 56 -25.56 15.89 -60.29
N LEU A 57 -25.01 17.06 -60.63
CA LEU A 57 -24.88 17.51 -62.00
C LEU A 57 -23.86 16.68 -62.81
N THR A 58 -24.18 16.41 -64.04
CA THR A 58 -23.23 15.78 -64.98
C THR A 58 -22.10 16.73 -65.37
N PRO A 59 -20.94 16.22 -65.85
CA PRO A 59 -19.84 17.05 -66.30
C PRO A 59 -20.24 18.08 -67.38
N ASP A 60 -21.13 17.70 -68.29
CA ASP A 60 -21.61 18.60 -69.36
C ASP A 60 -22.45 19.74 -68.76
N GLN A 61 -23.29 19.47 -67.78
CA GLN A 61 -24.12 20.52 -67.16
C GLN A 61 -23.28 21.49 -66.27
N ILE A 62 -22.13 21.10 -65.84
CA ILE A 62 -21.19 21.99 -65.13
C ILE A 62 -20.55 22.99 -66.04
N LEU A 63 -20.22 22.59 -67.26
CA LEU A 63 -19.71 23.53 -68.32
C LEU A 63 -20.71 24.65 -68.67
N GLU A 64 -21.98 24.38 -68.61
CA GLU A 64 -23.03 25.38 -68.82
C GLU A 64 -23.15 26.40 -67.69
N ARG A 65 -22.51 26.13 -66.53
CA ARG A 65 -22.60 26.92 -65.29
C ARG A 65 -21.27 27.56 -64.88
N GLN A 66 -20.32 27.70 -65.78
CA GLN A 66 -18.99 28.27 -65.46
C GLN A 66 -19.07 29.62 -64.74
N ASP A 67 -20.06 30.45 -65.07
CA ASP A 67 -20.27 31.79 -64.49
C ASP A 67 -20.76 31.74 -63.03
N GLN A 68 -21.17 30.56 -62.53
CA GLN A 68 -21.67 30.39 -61.18
C GLN A 68 -20.57 29.92 -60.19
N PHE A 69 -19.37 29.67 -60.70
CA PHE A 69 -18.21 29.36 -59.84
C PHE A 69 -17.78 30.62 -59.10
N VAL A 70 -17.62 30.51 -57.81
CA VAL A 70 -17.17 31.59 -56.95
C VAL A 70 -15.79 31.25 -56.29
N PRO A 71 -14.98 32.28 -55.99
CA PRO A 71 -13.74 31.99 -55.22
C PRO A 71 -14.02 31.13 -54.01
N PHE A 72 -13.16 30.14 -53.73
CA PHE A 72 -13.31 29.19 -52.63
C PHE A 72 -13.54 29.89 -51.28
N SER A 73 -12.97 31.08 -51.11
CA SER A 73 -13.13 31.93 -49.95
C SER A 73 -14.52 32.58 -49.77
N GLN A 74 -15.28 32.68 -50.88
CA GLN A 74 -16.60 33.33 -50.90
C GLN A 74 -17.76 32.32 -51.02
N ALA A 75 -17.44 31.03 -51.13
CA ALA A 75 -18.44 29.99 -51.20
C ALA A 75 -19.24 29.96 -49.89
N ASP A 76 -20.52 30.30 -50.00
CA ASP A 76 -21.47 30.17 -48.89
C ASP A 76 -21.74 28.68 -48.69
N ILE A 77 -21.05 28.11 -47.68
CA ILE A 77 -21.10 26.69 -47.35
C ILE A 77 -22.15 26.45 -46.25
N ASP A 78 -23.13 27.33 -46.13
CA ASP A 78 -24.24 27.31 -45.17
C ASP A 78 -25.41 26.40 -45.62
N GLY A 79 -25.15 25.28 -46.29
CA GLY A 79 -26.15 24.26 -46.59
C GLY A 79 -26.15 23.08 -45.64
N ASP A 80 -27.24 22.33 -45.57
CA ASP A 80 -27.33 21.05 -44.84
C ASP A 80 -26.15 20.14 -45.19
N ILE A 81 -25.33 19.81 -44.20
CA ILE A 81 -23.95 19.25 -44.30
C ILE A 81 -23.90 17.81 -44.85
N ALA A 82 -25.01 17.22 -45.19
CA ALA A 82 -25.07 15.83 -45.65
C ALA A 82 -25.29 15.77 -47.17
N ASP A 83 -24.37 15.11 -47.88
CA ASP A 83 -24.42 14.74 -49.29
C ASP A 83 -24.31 15.93 -50.28
N LEU A 84 -23.31 16.81 -50.09
CA LEU A 84 -23.01 17.86 -51.11
C LEU A 84 -21.75 17.48 -51.88
N ASP A 85 -21.86 17.56 -53.22
CA ASP A 85 -20.71 17.47 -54.11
C ASP A 85 -20.11 18.85 -54.37
N TYR A 86 -18.79 18.89 -54.48
CA TYR A 86 -18.06 20.13 -54.80
C TYR A 86 -17.39 19.99 -56.14
N TRP A 87 -17.63 20.94 -57.01
CA TRP A 87 -16.87 21.10 -58.23
C TRP A 87 -15.86 22.22 -58.06
N ILE A 88 -14.55 21.91 -58.24
CA ILE A 88 -13.47 22.89 -58.16
C ILE A 88 -12.87 23.08 -59.55
N LYS A 89 -12.85 24.31 -60.01
CA LYS A 89 -12.21 24.72 -61.28
C LYS A 89 -10.82 25.27 -60.96
N ILE A 90 -9.83 24.85 -61.74
CA ILE A 90 -8.44 25.23 -61.63
C ILE A 90 -7.93 25.63 -63.03
N ASP A 91 -7.57 26.89 -63.15
CA ASP A 91 -7.00 27.45 -64.43
C ASP A 91 -5.48 27.58 -64.28
N MET A 92 -4.73 26.95 -65.21
CA MET A 92 -3.26 26.97 -65.23
C MET A 92 -2.72 27.35 -66.56
N GLN A 93 -1.63 28.10 -66.57
CA GLN A 93 -0.92 28.50 -67.77
C GLN A 93 0.55 28.10 -67.69
N ASN A 94 1.03 27.35 -68.72
CA ASN A 94 2.43 27.00 -68.82
C ASN A 94 3.18 28.14 -69.54
N THR A 95 3.96 28.90 -68.80
CA THR A 95 4.78 29.99 -69.28
C THR A 95 6.21 29.55 -69.61
N SER A 96 6.47 28.23 -69.64
CA SER A 96 7.77 27.66 -69.95
C SER A 96 7.84 27.17 -71.41
N ASP A 97 9.05 27.06 -71.96
CA ASP A 97 9.33 26.60 -73.35
C ASP A 97 9.10 25.07 -73.52
N ARG A 98 8.74 24.35 -72.51
CA ARG A 98 8.59 22.89 -72.53
C ARG A 98 7.33 22.45 -71.80
N ALA A 99 6.77 21.32 -72.22
CA ALA A 99 5.70 20.67 -71.50
C ALA A 99 6.14 20.34 -70.03
N LYS A 100 5.23 20.48 -69.09
CA LYS A 100 5.45 20.27 -67.71
C LYS A 100 4.60 19.10 -67.19
N GLU A 101 5.26 18.21 -66.48
CA GLU A 101 4.61 17.17 -65.66
C GLU A 101 4.55 17.67 -64.20
N LEU A 102 3.34 17.78 -63.66
CA LEU A 102 3.08 18.31 -62.31
C LEU A 102 2.27 17.32 -61.54
N LEU A 103 2.22 17.52 -60.22
CA LEU A 103 1.42 16.75 -59.30
C LEU A 103 0.48 17.67 -58.52
N LEU A 104 -0.82 17.36 -58.58
CA LEU A 104 -1.82 18.04 -57.76
C LEU A 104 -2.13 17.19 -56.54
N GLU A 105 -1.73 17.67 -55.40
CA GLU A 105 -1.92 16.98 -54.11
C GLU A 105 -3.07 17.59 -53.32
N ILE A 106 -4.02 16.73 -52.86
CA ILE A 106 -5.07 17.08 -51.93
C ILE A 106 -4.73 16.46 -50.57
N GLN A 107 -4.38 17.30 -49.59
CA GLN A 107 -3.89 16.87 -48.29
C GLN A 107 -5.03 16.47 -47.31
N LYS A 108 -6.02 15.73 -47.81
CA LYS A 108 -7.12 15.13 -47.04
C LYS A 108 -7.35 13.72 -47.54
N PRO A 109 -6.60 12.73 -47.03
CA PRO A 109 -6.56 11.36 -47.56
C PRO A 109 -7.92 10.64 -47.54
N HIS A 110 -8.79 10.97 -46.56
CA HIS A 110 -10.02 10.24 -46.23
C HIS A 110 -11.28 10.78 -46.97
N LEU A 111 -11.11 11.43 -48.13
CA LEU A 111 -12.24 11.77 -49.01
C LEU A 111 -12.82 10.52 -49.65
N SER A 112 -14.15 10.49 -49.76
CA SER A 112 -14.87 9.33 -50.32
C SER A 112 -14.53 9.07 -51.77
N LEU A 113 -14.64 10.10 -52.60
CA LEU A 113 -14.31 10.02 -54.05
C LEU A 113 -13.89 11.39 -54.58
N VAL A 114 -12.85 11.40 -55.40
CA VAL A 114 -12.39 12.60 -56.12
C VAL A 114 -12.11 12.22 -57.58
N SER A 115 -12.77 12.90 -58.50
CA SER A 115 -12.59 12.70 -59.92
C SER A 115 -11.96 13.93 -60.58
N LEU A 116 -10.87 13.73 -61.31
CA LEU A 116 -10.19 14.78 -62.09
C LEU A 116 -10.67 14.73 -63.51
N TYR A 117 -11.09 15.89 -64.06
CA TYR A 117 -11.45 16.09 -65.45
C TYR A 117 -10.54 17.16 -66.06
N SER A 118 -10.20 16.98 -67.34
CA SER A 118 -9.59 18.03 -68.17
C SER A 118 -10.61 18.60 -69.19
N GLU A 119 -10.62 19.90 -69.37
CA GLU A 119 -11.46 20.54 -70.38
C GLU A 119 -10.72 20.53 -71.73
N ASN A 120 -11.32 19.86 -72.71
CA ASN A 120 -10.79 19.81 -74.08
C ASN A 120 -11.92 20.08 -75.09
N SER A 121 -11.76 21.12 -75.90
CA SER A 121 -12.70 21.45 -76.96
C SER A 121 -14.16 21.59 -76.53
N GLY A 122 -14.41 22.07 -75.28
CA GLY A 122 -15.76 22.29 -74.77
C GLY A 122 -16.42 21.03 -74.16
N SER A 123 -15.63 20.00 -73.83
CA SER A 123 -16.10 18.80 -73.15
C SER A 123 -15.15 18.48 -72.02
N LEU A 124 -15.70 17.87 -70.90
CA LEU A 124 -14.93 17.38 -69.76
C LEU A 124 -14.56 15.93 -69.99
N ASN A 125 -13.25 15.65 -69.99
CA ASN A 125 -12.73 14.28 -70.13
C ASN A 125 -12.19 13.81 -68.77
N LEU A 126 -12.78 12.69 -68.25
CA LEU A 126 -12.32 12.08 -67.03
C LEU A 126 -10.89 11.56 -67.19
N GLN A 127 -10.00 11.98 -66.31
CA GLN A 127 -8.58 11.59 -66.29
C GLN A 127 -8.37 10.45 -65.32
N GLU A 128 -8.79 10.64 -64.07
CA GLU A 128 -8.63 9.67 -63.00
C GLU A 128 -9.69 9.89 -61.93
N THR A 129 -10.08 8.79 -61.23
CA THR A 129 -10.93 8.85 -60.06
C THR A 129 -10.26 8.08 -58.93
N ILE A 130 -10.03 8.73 -57.79
CA ILE A 130 -9.40 8.14 -56.61
C ILE A 130 -10.16 8.54 -55.34
N GLY A 131 -10.06 7.74 -54.28
CA GLY A 131 -10.72 8.01 -52.99
C GLY A 131 -10.76 6.79 -52.12
N TYR A 132 -11.37 6.90 -50.92
CA TYR A 132 -11.53 5.79 -50.00
C TYR A 132 -12.62 4.79 -50.43
N SER A 133 -13.47 5.18 -51.40
CA SER A 133 -14.48 4.30 -51.98
C SER A 133 -13.92 3.34 -53.02
N LEU A 134 -12.69 3.52 -53.45
CA LEU A 134 -11.98 2.67 -54.42
C LEU A 134 -10.76 2.01 -53.77
N PRO A 135 -10.31 0.83 -54.26
CA PRO A 135 -9.09 0.21 -53.79
C PRO A 135 -7.87 1.12 -53.94
N PHE A 136 -6.98 1.07 -52.94
CA PHE A 136 -5.77 1.90 -52.95
C PHE A 136 -4.84 1.61 -54.15
N ASP A 137 -4.79 0.33 -54.54
CA ASP A 137 -3.93 -0.12 -55.63
C ASP A 137 -4.35 0.40 -57.03
N GLU A 138 -5.57 0.90 -57.19
CA GLU A 138 -6.07 1.50 -58.45
C GLU A 138 -5.54 2.92 -58.69
N ARG A 139 -4.89 3.55 -57.69
CA ARG A 139 -4.29 4.89 -57.86
C ARG A 139 -3.07 4.84 -58.78
N ILE A 140 -3.01 5.77 -59.73
CA ILE A 140 -1.85 5.95 -60.63
C ILE A 140 -0.61 6.28 -59.80
N ILE A 141 -0.77 7.18 -58.80
CA ILE A 141 0.29 7.55 -57.88
C ILE A 141 -0.05 6.96 -56.50
N LYS A 142 0.70 5.93 -56.10
CA LYS A 142 0.54 5.28 -54.77
C LYS A 142 1.09 6.17 -53.69
N HIS A 143 0.25 7.02 -53.14
CA HIS A 143 0.58 7.96 -52.08
C HIS A 143 -0.54 8.01 -51.03
N ARG A 144 -0.19 8.28 -49.77
CA ARG A 144 -1.14 8.40 -48.64
C ARG A 144 -2.19 9.49 -48.87
N ASN A 145 -1.80 10.65 -49.46
CA ASN A 145 -2.71 11.70 -49.92
C ASN A 145 -3.25 11.37 -51.30
N LEU A 146 -4.27 12.11 -51.70
CA LEU A 146 -4.82 12.01 -53.06
C LEU A 146 -3.93 12.87 -54.00
N VAL A 147 -3.27 12.22 -54.95
CA VAL A 147 -2.31 12.89 -55.87
C VAL A 147 -2.66 12.55 -57.33
N PHE A 148 -2.88 13.57 -58.10
CA PHE A 148 -3.21 13.47 -59.53
C PHE A 148 -2.03 13.94 -60.39
N PRO A 149 -1.59 13.19 -61.39
CA PRO A 149 -0.65 13.67 -62.36
C PRO A 149 -1.33 14.64 -63.35
N LEU A 150 -0.70 15.78 -63.59
CA LEU A 150 -1.18 16.78 -64.55
C LEU A 150 -0.14 16.99 -65.63
N HIS A 151 -0.61 17.14 -66.89
CA HIS A 151 0.22 17.41 -68.01
C HIS A 151 -0.15 18.80 -68.62
N LEU A 152 0.83 19.70 -68.69
CA LEU A 152 0.66 21.02 -69.32
C LEU A 152 1.56 21.11 -70.51
N ASP A 153 0.95 21.20 -71.67
CA ASP A 153 1.67 21.43 -72.93
C ASP A 153 2.42 22.76 -72.91
N SER A 154 3.40 22.92 -73.80
CA SER A 154 4.17 24.15 -73.96
C SER A 154 3.43 25.22 -74.81
N SER A 155 2.13 25.38 -74.58
CA SER A 155 1.29 26.39 -75.19
C SER A 155 1.03 27.53 -74.21
N GLU A 156 0.89 28.78 -74.73
CA GLU A 156 0.45 29.91 -73.89
C GLU A 156 -1.03 29.84 -73.55
N ASP A 157 -1.73 28.76 -73.95
CA ASP A 157 -3.14 28.55 -73.65
C ASP A 157 -3.37 28.21 -72.17
N ILE A 158 -4.54 28.58 -71.68
CA ILE A 158 -4.97 28.23 -70.33
C ILE A 158 -5.49 26.81 -70.39
N HIS A 159 -4.89 25.95 -69.60
CA HIS A 159 -5.35 24.59 -69.31
C HIS A 159 -6.29 24.63 -68.12
N THR A 160 -7.55 24.18 -68.27
CA THR A 160 -8.57 24.15 -67.26
C THR A 160 -8.81 22.72 -66.79
N TYR A 161 -8.70 22.49 -65.48
CA TYR A 161 -9.02 21.22 -64.82
C TYR A 161 -10.18 21.40 -63.85
N TYR A 162 -11.00 20.36 -63.76
CA TYR A 162 -12.09 20.29 -62.76
C TYR A 162 -11.92 19.10 -61.89
N LEU A 163 -12.11 19.31 -60.56
CA LEU A 163 -12.19 18.25 -59.56
C LEU A 163 -13.64 18.13 -59.10
N LYS A 164 -14.27 16.95 -59.27
CA LYS A 164 -15.51 16.61 -58.57
C LYS A 164 -15.13 15.92 -57.27
N ILE A 165 -15.53 16.48 -56.15
CA ILE A 165 -15.26 15.94 -54.82
C ILE A 165 -16.57 15.52 -54.18
N GLU A 166 -16.73 14.22 -54.01
CA GLU A 166 -17.87 13.62 -53.30
C GLU A 166 -17.47 13.29 -51.86
N THR A 167 -18.14 13.91 -50.88
CA THR A 167 -17.76 13.76 -49.47
C THR A 167 -18.96 13.86 -48.54
N ASP A 168 -19.00 12.99 -47.53
CA ASP A 168 -19.99 13.00 -46.47
C ASP A 168 -19.68 14.06 -45.38
N SER A 169 -18.72 14.95 -45.59
CA SER A 169 -18.25 15.94 -44.62
C SER A 169 -17.82 17.23 -45.31
N PHE A 170 -17.86 18.32 -44.55
CA PHE A 170 -17.36 19.62 -45.04
C PHE A 170 -15.98 19.51 -45.68
N PHE A 171 -15.86 20.03 -46.93
CA PHE A 171 -14.62 20.04 -47.65
C PHE A 171 -13.76 21.25 -47.24
N GLN A 172 -12.67 21.01 -46.55
CA GLN A 172 -11.60 21.96 -46.32
C GLN A 172 -10.28 21.18 -46.34
N ALA A 173 -9.52 21.31 -47.37
CA ALA A 173 -8.21 20.68 -47.52
C ALA A 173 -7.25 21.57 -48.27
N PRO A 174 -5.98 21.66 -47.85
CA PRO A 174 -4.94 22.27 -48.68
C PRO A 174 -4.81 21.50 -49.98
N ILE A 175 -4.85 22.24 -51.11
CA ILE A 175 -4.53 21.73 -52.45
C ILE A 175 -3.24 22.37 -52.87
N THR A 176 -2.23 21.57 -53.19
CA THR A 176 -0.90 22.05 -53.54
C THR A 176 -0.48 21.48 -54.90
N LEU A 177 0.00 22.35 -55.75
CA LEU A 177 0.59 21.98 -57.05
C LEU A 177 2.11 21.88 -56.89
N TRP A 178 2.68 20.76 -57.32
CA TRP A 178 4.09 20.42 -57.15
C TRP A 178 4.78 20.11 -58.49
N ASN A 179 6.10 20.38 -58.55
CA ASN A 179 6.94 19.61 -59.43
C ASN A 179 7.37 18.27 -58.74
N TYR A 180 7.77 17.27 -59.51
CA TYR A 180 8.15 15.94 -58.98
C TYR A 180 9.30 15.97 -57.96
N VAL A 181 10.29 16.88 -58.17
CA VAL A 181 11.48 16.95 -57.30
C VAL A 181 11.10 17.51 -55.90
N SER A 182 10.36 18.62 -55.90
CA SER A 182 9.91 19.26 -54.64
C SER A 182 8.93 18.39 -53.88
N PHE A 183 8.02 17.69 -54.60
CA PHE A 183 7.13 16.72 -54.01
C PHE A 183 7.88 15.60 -53.28
N SER A 184 8.88 15.00 -53.97
CA SER A 184 9.69 13.92 -53.39
C SER A 184 10.47 14.39 -52.16
N ALA A 185 11.05 15.58 -52.19
CA ALA A 185 11.78 16.15 -51.05
C ALA A 185 10.87 16.39 -49.84
N ASN A 186 9.74 17.08 -50.02
CA ASN A 186 8.77 17.34 -48.96
C ASN A 186 8.20 16.04 -48.37
N HIS A 187 7.93 15.05 -49.21
CA HIS A 187 7.46 13.76 -48.80
C HIS A 187 8.47 13.07 -47.87
N SER A 188 9.77 13.08 -48.19
CA SER A 188 10.83 12.49 -47.37
C SER A 188 10.91 13.13 -46.00
N ASP A 189 10.86 14.46 -45.89
CA ASP A 189 10.90 15.18 -44.62
C ASP A 189 9.66 14.86 -43.74
N SER A 190 8.50 14.82 -44.36
CA SER A 190 7.26 14.46 -43.70
C SER A 190 7.28 13.02 -43.15
N GLN A 191 7.79 12.06 -43.93
CA GLN A 191 7.91 10.66 -43.49
C GLN A 191 8.78 10.50 -42.23
N MET A 192 9.86 11.28 -42.10
CA MET A 192 10.71 11.24 -40.89
C MET A 192 9.92 11.66 -39.64
N LEU A 193 9.14 12.75 -39.71
CA LEU A 193 8.33 13.24 -38.61
C LEU A 193 7.23 12.24 -38.20
N PHE A 194 6.55 11.65 -39.21
CA PHE A 194 5.54 10.61 -38.94
C PHE A 194 6.18 9.35 -38.36
N GLY A 195 7.33 8.93 -38.89
CA GLY A 195 8.09 7.79 -38.37
C GLY A 195 8.46 7.95 -36.88
N LEU A 196 8.89 9.16 -36.49
CA LEU A 196 9.16 9.49 -35.10
C LEU A 196 7.90 9.39 -34.24
N PHE A 197 6.77 9.98 -34.70
CA PHE A 197 5.49 9.93 -33.99
C PHE A 197 5.03 8.48 -33.75
N TYR A 198 4.88 7.70 -34.85
CA TYR A 198 4.41 6.31 -34.74
C TYR A 198 5.38 5.43 -34.00
N GLY A 199 6.71 5.64 -34.13
CA GLY A 199 7.74 4.94 -33.40
C GLY A 199 7.59 5.12 -31.88
N ILE A 200 7.37 6.36 -31.42
CA ILE A 200 7.13 6.65 -30.00
C ILE A 200 5.82 5.98 -29.52
N MET A 201 4.72 6.10 -30.29
CA MET A 201 3.44 5.51 -29.91
C MET A 201 3.54 3.99 -29.78
N ILE A 202 4.19 3.30 -30.74
CA ILE A 202 4.41 1.85 -30.71
C ILE A 202 5.33 1.45 -29.55
N ALA A 203 6.43 2.15 -29.32
CA ALA A 203 7.34 1.90 -28.22
C ALA A 203 6.61 1.98 -26.87
N MET A 204 5.75 3.00 -26.71
CA MET A 204 4.96 3.17 -25.48
C MET A 204 3.85 2.12 -25.33
N MET A 205 3.25 1.65 -26.42
CA MET A 205 2.34 0.49 -26.39
C MET A 205 3.06 -0.77 -25.91
N ILE A 206 4.24 -1.06 -26.47
CA ILE A 206 5.06 -2.21 -26.08
C ILE A 206 5.45 -2.10 -24.60
N TYR A 207 5.97 -0.95 -24.16
CA TYR A 207 6.32 -0.69 -22.76
C TYR A 207 5.16 -0.94 -21.80
N ASN A 208 3.99 -0.35 -22.06
CA ASN A 208 2.81 -0.55 -21.23
C ASN A 208 2.28 -1.99 -21.28
N SER A 209 2.47 -2.71 -22.43
CA SER A 209 2.12 -4.11 -22.55
C SER A 209 2.98 -5.01 -21.64
N PHE A 210 4.29 -4.76 -21.54
CA PHE A 210 5.15 -5.44 -20.59
C PHE A 210 4.70 -5.19 -19.15
N LEU A 211 4.33 -3.95 -18.81
CA LEU A 211 3.80 -3.62 -17.49
C LEU A 211 2.48 -4.34 -17.21
N PHE A 212 1.58 -4.41 -18.19
CA PHE A 212 0.33 -5.15 -18.07
C PHE A 212 0.56 -6.65 -17.83
N LEU A 213 1.45 -7.28 -18.59
CA LEU A 213 1.78 -8.72 -18.44
C LEU A 213 2.39 -9.02 -17.07
N SER A 214 3.23 -8.11 -16.55
CA SER A 214 3.87 -8.24 -15.24
C SER A 214 2.88 -8.05 -14.08
N LEU A 215 2.03 -7.03 -14.15
CA LEU A 215 1.20 -6.58 -13.03
C LEU A 215 -0.24 -7.06 -13.10
N ARG A 216 -0.72 -7.39 -14.32
CA ARG A 216 -2.10 -7.78 -14.64
C ARG A 216 -3.17 -6.77 -14.16
N GLU A 217 -2.79 -5.49 -14.01
CA GLU A 217 -3.72 -4.42 -13.68
C GLU A 217 -4.50 -3.93 -14.91
N LYS A 218 -5.83 -3.90 -14.82
CA LYS A 218 -6.74 -3.48 -15.91
C LYS A 218 -6.48 -2.05 -16.40
N THR A 219 -5.91 -1.18 -15.56
CA THR A 219 -5.57 0.22 -15.93
C THR A 219 -4.61 0.25 -17.11
N TYR A 220 -3.59 -0.64 -17.15
CA TYR A 220 -2.65 -0.74 -18.27
C TYR A 220 -3.32 -1.25 -19.53
N LEU A 221 -4.18 -2.25 -19.44
CA LEU A 221 -4.92 -2.76 -20.60
C LEU A 221 -5.76 -1.67 -21.24
N TYR A 222 -6.52 -0.90 -20.43
CA TYR A 222 -7.32 0.20 -20.97
C TYR A 222 -6.46 1.29 -21.61
N TYR A 223 -5.28 1.54 -21.04
CA TYR A 223 -4.35 2.52 -21.58
C TYR A 223 -3.73 2.07 -22.92
N ILE A 224 -3.32 0.80 -23.03
CA ILE A 224 -2.82 0.21 -24.27
C ILE A 224 -3.87 0.31 -25.38
N LEU A 225 -5.12 -0.06 -25.06
CA LEU A 225 -6.22 0.00 -26.02
C LEU A 225 -6.56 1.45 -26.43
N PHE A 226 -6.47 2.40 -25.50
CA PHE A 226 -6.59 3.81 -25.82
C PHE A 226 -5.48 4.29 -26.76
N ILE A 227 -4.20 4.02 -26.44
CA ILE A 227 -3.06 4.40 -27.31
C ILE A 227 -3.20 3.75 -28.68
N ALA A 228 -3.53 2.45 -28.74
CA ALA A 228 -3.70 1.73 -30.00
C ALA A 228 -4.83 2.34 -30.85
N GLY A 229 -6.00 2.57 -30.26
CA GLY A 229 -7.13 3.18 -30.95
C GLY A 229 -6.82 4.59 -31.43
N PHE A 230 -6.17 5.40 -30.60
CA PHE A 230 -5.75 6.76 -30.96
C PHE A 230 -4.67 6.76 -32.06
N THR A 231 -3.70 5.85 -31.98
CA THR A 231 -2.64 5.75 -33.02
C THR A 231 -3.21 5.34 -34.37
N ILE A 232 -4.15 4.40 -34.41
CA ILE A 232 -4.84 3.99 -35.63
C ILE A 232 -5.70 5.15 -36.16
N LEU A 233 -6.39 5.88 -35.30
CA LEU A 233 -7.16 7.05 -35.67
C LEU A 233 -6.26 8.12 -36.35
N GLN A 234 -5.07 8.38 -35.78
CA GLN A 234 -4.09 9.27 -36.43
C GLN A 234 -3.62 8.72 -37.79
N ALA A 235 -3.42 7.41 -37.90
CA ALA A 235 -3.03 6.77 -39.14
C ALA A 235 -4.13 6.86 -40.23
N ILE A 236 -5.42 6.87 -39.82
CA ILE A 236 -6.55 7.13 -40.74
C ILE A 236 -6.48 8.56 -41.26
N TRP A 237 -6.30 9.55 -40.39
CA TRP A 237 -6.24 10.96 -40.76
C TRP A 237 -4.99 11.31 -41.62
N ASP A 238 -3.88 10.58 -41.39
CA ASP A 238 -2.65 10.73 -42.16
C ASP A 238 -2.64 9.92 -43.47
N GLY A 239 -3.65 9.07 -43.71
CA GLY A 239 -3.76 8.22 -44.90
C GLY A 239 -3.00 6.89 -44.82
N TYR A 240 -2.12 6.70 -43.84
CA TYR A 240 -1.31 5.48 -43.69
C TYR A 240 -2.14 4.23 -43.38
N ALA A 241 -3.27 4.38 -42.66
CA ALA A 241 -4.10 3.24 -42.35
C ALA A 241 -4.75 2.66 -43.63
N PHE A 242 -5.11 3.50 -44.56
CA PHE A 242 -5.64 3.05 -45.86
C PHE A 242 -4.53 2.45 -46.75
N GLU A 243 -3.37 3.09 -46.80
CA GLU A 243 -2.23 2.61 -47.57
C GLU A 243 -1.73 1.24 -47.10
N TRP A 244 -1.64 1.00 -45.76
CA TRP A 244 -0.89 -0.13 -45.20
C TRP A 244 -1.74 -1.21 -44.52
N LEU A 245 -2.96 -0.89 -44.08
CA LEU A 245 -3.74 -1.82 -43.24
C LEU A 245 -4.96 -2.40 -43.97
N TRP A 246 -5.68 -1.57 -44.78
CA TRP A 246 -6.94 -2.00 -45.42
C TRP A 246 -7.23 -1.33 -46.76
N GLY A 247 -6.22 -1.09 -47.56
CA GLY A 247 -6.34 -0.49 -48.90
C GLY A 247 -7.30 -1.22 -49.82
N ASP A 248 -7.43 -2.54 -49.69
CA ASP A 248 -8.32 -3.39 -50.49
C ASP A 248 -9.75 -3.49 -49.93
N TYR A 249 -10.03 -2.80 -48.80
CA TYR A 249 -11.33 -2.89 -48.10
C TYR A 249 -12.01 -1.52 -47.96
N PRO A 250 -12.50 -0.92 -49.06
CA PRO A 250 -13.13 0.40 -49.04
C PRO A 250 -14.27 0.53 -48.07
N TRP A 251 -15.11 -0.52 -47.95
CA TRP A 251 -16.23 -0.55 -46.99
C TRP A 251 -15.79 -0.28 -45.57
N TRP A 252 -14.67 -0.89 -45.12
CA TRP A 252 -14.11 -0.66 -43.81
C TRP A 252 -13.39 0.69 -43.71
N ALA A 253 -12.66 1.08 -44.75
CA ALA A 253 -11.94 2.34 -44.79
C ALA A 253 -12.86 3.53 -44.44
N LEU A 254 -14.04 3.60 -45.10
CA LEU A 254 -15.06 4.64 -44.88
C LEU A 254 -15.63 4.67 -43.45
N ARG A 255 -15.69 3.52 -42.74
CA ARG A 255 -16.29 3.37 -41.42
C ARG A 255 -15.29 3.43 -40.29
N SER A 256 -14.04 3.15 -40.59
CA SER A 256 -12.94 3.02 -39.62
C SER A 256 -12.72 4.30 -38.80
N ASN A 257 -12.87 5.47 -39.42
CA ASN A 257 -12.76 6.76 -38.74
C ASN A 257 -13.73 6.86 -37.55
N SER A 258 -15.03 6.69 -37.81
CA SER A 258 -16.08 6.75 -36.80
C SER A 258 -15.88 5.69 -35.73
N PHE A 259 -15.48 4.45 -36.11
CA PHE A 259 -15.21 3.38 -35.16
C PHE A 259 -14.07 3.70 -34.23
N PHE A 260 -12.90 4.14 -34.71
CA PHE A 260 -11.74 4.41 -33.87
C PHE A 260 -11.88 5.67 -33.02
N ILE A 261 -12.67 6.66 -33.43
CA ILE A 261 -13.07 7.78 -32.55
C ILE A 261 -13.82 7.24 -31.31
N LEU A 262 -14.85 6.41 -31.53
CA LEU A 262 -15.66 5.84 -30.44
C LEU A 262 -14.85 4.88 -29.57
N PHE A 263 -13.98 4.06 -30.19
CA PHE A 263 -13.08 3.14 -29.50
C PHE A 263 -12.10 3.88 -28.59
N ALA A 264 -11.43 4.91 -29.10
CA ALA A 264 -10.51 5.73 -28.31
C ALA A 264 -11.22 6.43 -27.16
N ALA A 265 -12.42 7.00 -27.39
CA ALA A 265 -13.22 7.62 -26.34
C ALA A 265 -13.60 6.61 -25.23
N LEU A 266 -14.06 5.42 -25.58
CA LEU A 266 -14.43 4.36 -24.63
C LEU A 266 -13.25 3.99 -23.74
N PHE A 267 -12.11 3.64 -24.36
CA PHE A 267 -10.93 3.19 -23.58
C PHE A 267 -10.24 4.34 -22.86
N GLY A 268 -10.30 5.55 -23.36
CA GLY A 268 -9.86 6.77 -22.66
C GLY A 268 -10.68 7.03 -21.38
N LEU A 269 -12.01 6.84 -21.42
CA LEU A 269 -12.88 6.94 -20.24
C LEU A 269 -12.62 5.81 -19.22
N LEU A 270 -12.46 4.57 -19.69
CA LEU A 270 -12.12 3.43 -18.86
C LEU A 270 -10.77 3.62 -18.16
N PHE A 271 -9.76 4.07 -18.90
CA PHE A 271 -8.45 4.42 -18.36
C PHE A 271 -8.57 5.53 -17.31
N THR A 272 -9.20 6.65 -17.63
CA THR A 272 -9.38 7.79 -16.73
C THR A 272 -10.03 7.38 -15.41
N LYS A 273 -11.11 6.60 -15.48
CA LYS A 273 -11.87 6.10 -14.34
C LYS A 273 -11.02 5.29 -13.38
N HIS A 274 -10.15 4.41 -13.92
CA HIS A 274 -9.30 3.51 -13.12
C HIS A 274 -7.99 4.18 -12.69
N PHE A 275 -7.37 4.97 -13.56
CA PHE A 275 -6.13 5.68 -13.27
C PHE A 275 -6.29 6.67 -12.11
N LEU A 276 -7.34 7.51 -12.16
CA LEU A 276 -7.64 8.50 -11.13
C LEU A 276 -8.38 7.93 -9.92
N GLN A 277 -8.78 6.65 -9.93
CA GLN A 277 -9.58 6.03 -8.86
C GLN A 277 -10.82 6.87 -8.48
N LEU A 278 -11.55 7.37 -9.48
CA LEU A 278 -12.64 8.34 -9.33
C LEU A 278 -13.71 7.92 -8.32
N LYS A 279 -13.92 6.62 -8.09
CA LYS A 279 -14.88 6.09 -7.12
C LYS A 279 -14.60 6.59 -5.70
N GLY A 280 -13.32 6.66 -5.31
CA GLY A 280 -12.89 7.12 -3.99
C GLY A 280 -12.79 8.65 -3.87
N ILE A 281 -12.37 9.34 -4.96
CA ILE A 281 -12.04 10.77 -4.91
C ILE A 281 -13.26 11.65 -5.22
N ALA A 282 -14.10 11.24 -6.20
CA ALA A 282 -15.24 12.01 -6.68
C ALA A 282 -16.42 11.11 -7.10
N PRO A 283 -17.20 10.57 -6.15
CA PRO A 283 -18.25 9.56 -6.45
C PRO A 283 -19.33 10.02 -7.42
N ARG A 284 -19.70 11.31 -7.41
CA ARG A 284 -20.69 11.87 -8.36
C ARG A 284 -20.13 11.89 -9.78
N LEU A 285 -18.86 12.32 -9.93
CA LEU A 285 -18.18 12.34 -11.22
C LEU A 285 -17.98 10.92 -11.74
N TYR A 286 -17.62 9.97 -10.86
CA TYR A 286 -17.53 8.56 -11.21
C TYR A 286 -18.83 8.03 -11.85
N LYS A 287 -20.00 8.34 -11.26
CA LYS A 287 -21.30 7.91 -11.81
C LYS A 287 -21.54 8.50 -13.21
N MET A 288 -21.25 9.79 -13.41
CA MET A 288 -21.39 10.43 -14.72
C MET A 288 -20.47 9.80 -15.77
N VAL A 289 -19.17 9.63 -15.46
CA VAL A 289 -18.21 8.98 -16.34
C VAL A 289 -18.61 7.52 -16.61
N HIS A 290 -19.15 6.82 -15.63
CA HIS A 290 -19.59 5.42 -15.80
C HIS A 290 -20.77 5.31 -16.77
N VAL A 291 -21.78 6.17 -16.64
CA VAL A 291 -22.91 6.22 -17.56
C VAL A 291 -22.44 6.53 -18.97
N PHE A 292 -21.57 7.55 -19.11
CA PHE A 292 -21.02 7.94 -20.42
C PHE A 292 -20.16 6.82 -21.02
N THR A 293 -19.40 6.08 -20.22
CA THR A 293 -18.66 4.88 -20.68
C THR A 293 -19.60 3.81 -21.26
N ILE A 294 -20.76 3.60 -20.63
CA ILE A 294 -21.76 2.64 -21.12
C ILE A 294 -22.35 3.14 -22.46
N ILE A 295 -22.67 4.42 -22.56
CA ILE A 295 -23.14 5.02 -23.82
C ILE A 295 -22.09 4.80 -24.93
N CYS A 296 -20.81 5.14 -24.67
CA CYS A 296 -19.73 4.92 -25.64
C CYS A 296 -19.59 3.45 -26.05
N ALA A 297 -19.80 2.50 -25.14
CA ALA A 297 -19.75 1.09 -25.49
C ALA A 297 -20.88 0.67 -26.46
N PHE A 298 -22.09 1.17 -26.26
CA PHE A 298 -23.20 0.91 -27.18
C PHE A 298 -23.04 1.63 -28.51
N THR A 299 -22.45 2.81 -28.53
CA THR A 299 -22.24 3.57 -29.79
C THR A 299 -21.21 2.94 -30.71
N LEU A 300 -20.36 2.01 -30.24
CA LEU A 300 -19.42 1.27 -31.10
C LEU A 300 -20.10 0.47 -32.23
N ILE A 301 -21.38 0.15 -32.12
CA ILE A 301 -22.13 -0.53 -33.17
C ILE A 301 -22.59 0.40 -34.29
N ILE A 302 -22.62 1.71 -34.06
CA ILE A 302 -23.18 2.74 -34.96
C ILE A 302 -22.52 2.73 -36.35
N PRO A 303 -21.17 2.67 -36.49
CA PRO A 303 -20.52 2.65 -37.79
C PRO A 303 -20.93 1.48 -38.70
N PHE A 304 -21.50 0.43 -38.11
CA PHE A 304 -21.92 -0.78 -38.86
C PHE A 304 -23.39 -0.76 -39.26
N VAL A 305 -24.21 0.06 -38.56
CA VAL A 305 -25.67 0.05 -38.73
C VAL A 305 -26.20 1.30 -39.45
N LEU A 306 -25.60 2.48 -39.18
CA LEU A 306 -26.07 3.74 -39.73
C LEU A 306 -25.32 4.11 -41.05
N PRO A 307 -25.91 4.97 -41.87
CA PRO A 307 -25.21 5.63 -43.01
C PRO A 307 -23.95 6.34 -42.50
N ILE A 308 -22.93 6.47 -43.38
CA ILE A 308 -21.60 6.97 -43.01
C ILE A 308 -21.70 8.39 -42.44
N GLY A 309 -22.46 9.30 -43.07
CA GLY A 309 -22.65 10.68 -42.61
C GLY A 309 -23.23 10.76 -41.20
N MET A 310 -24.27 9.93 -40.88
CA MET A 310 -24.85 9.85 -39.53
C MET A 310 -23.88 9.25 -38.51
N ALA A 311 -23.12 8.23 -38.88
CA ALA A 311 -22.12 7.63 -38.03
C ALA A 311 -20.99 8.62 -37.68
N THR A 312 -20.54 9.40 -38.67
CA THR A 312 -19.55 10.45 -38.52
C THR A 312 -20.06 11.57 -37.58
N MET A 313 -21.30 12.01 -37.75
CA MET A 313 -21.94 13.00 -36.89
C MET A 313 -21.99 12.52 -35.43
N VAL A 314 -22.47 11.31 -35.19
CA VAL A 314 -22.56 10.75 -33.82
C VAL A 314 -21.17 10.58 -33.21
N SER A 315 -20.20 10.06 -33.93
CA SER A 315 -18.83 9.90 -33.43
C SER A 315 -18.18 11.24 -33.06
N THR A 316 -18.43 12.30 -33.86
CA THR A 316 -17.95 13.66 -33.59
C THR A 316 -18.59 14.25 -32.31
N ILE A 317 -19.89 14.06 -32.12
CA ILE A 317 -20.59 14.46 -30.91
C ILE A 317 -19.99 13.75 -29.69
N ILE A 318 -19.77 12.44 -29.76
CA ILE A 318 -19.17 11.66 -28.67
C ILE A 318 -17.73 12.12 -28.39
N ALA A 319 -16.93 12.38 -29.41
CA ALA A 319 -15.57 12.93 -29.26
C ALA A 319 -15.57 14.29 -28.55
N THR A 320 -16.48 15.17 -28.93
CA THR A 320 -16.65 16.49 -28.29
C THR A 320 -17.06 16.36 -26.84
N LEU A 321 -18.03 15.50 -26.53
CA LEU A 321 -18.44 15.20 -25.16
C LEU A 321 -17.30 14.59 -24.36
N PHE A 322 -16.52 13.69 -24.94
CA PHE A 322 -15.33 13.13 -24.30
C PHE A 322 -14.33 14.22 -23.92
N ALA A 323 -14.00 15.13 -24.83
CA ALA A 323 -13.11 16.25 -24.54
C ALA A 323 -13.66 17.15 -23.41
N LEU A 324 -14.95 17.45 -23.42
CA LEU A 324 -15.61 18.22 -22.35
C LEU A 324 -15.55 17.47 -20.99
N PHE A 325 -15.76 16.15 -21.00
CA PHE A 325 -15.60 15.33 -19.78
C PHE A 325 -14.17 15.36 -19.26
N VAL A 326 -13.16 15.27 -20.12
CA VAL A 326 -11.75 15.38 -19.72
C VAL A 326 -11.49 16.74 -19.06
N ILE A 327 -11.94 17.85 -19.67
CA ILE A 327 -11.82 19.19 -19.08
C ILE A 327 -12.51 19.27 -17.74
N LEU A 328 -13.73 18.76 -17.62
CA LEU A 328 -14.48 18.73 -16.36
C LEU A 328 -13.74 17.94 -15.28
N ILE A 329 -13.14 16.81 -15.63
CA ILE A 329 -12.34 15.97 -14.72
C ILE A 329 -11.12 16.75 -14.25
N VAL A 330 -10.37 17.37 -15.16
CA VAL A 330 -9.20 18.22 -14.84
C VAL A 330 -9.57 19.32 -13.84
N ILE A 331 -10.71 19.98 -14.03
CA ILE A 331 -11.19 21.05 -13.12
C ILE A 331 -11.61 20.49 -11.75
N LYS A 332 -12.34 19.36 -11.72
CA LYS A 332 -12.97 18.84 -10.48
C LYS A 332 -12.01 18.04 -9.61
N VAL A 333 -11.11 17.27 -10.20
CA VAL A 333 -10.19 16.39 -9.45
C VAL A 333 -9.10 17.20 -8.74
N ARG A 334 -8.74 18.38 -9.26
CA ARG A 334 -7.70 19.27 -8.72
C ARG A 334 -6.36 18.52 -8.55
N LEU A 335 -5.34 19.21 -8.05
CA LEU A 335 -3.99 18.65 -7.80
C LEU A 335 -3.88 17.87 -6.47
N ARG A 336 -4.92 17.12 -6.09
CA ARG A 336 -4.99 16.46 -4.78
C ARG A 336 -4.10 15.22 -4.68
N THR A 337 -3.96 14.47 -5.76
CA THR A 337 -3.14 13.26 -5.80
C THR A 337 -2.02 13.40 -6.83
N ARG A 338 -0.99 12.55 -6.72
CA ARG A 338 0.10 12.54 -7.72
C ARG A 338 -0.42 12.14 -9.10
N GLU A 339 -1.28 11.13 -9.16
CA GLU A 339 -1.94 10.70 -10.41
C GLU A 339 -2.69 11.83 -11.08
N ALA A 340 -3.41 12.64 -10.30
CA ALA A 340 -4.11 13.82 -10.82
C ALA A 340 -3.17 14.85 -11.43
N LYS A 341 -1.97 15.03 -10.86
CA LYS A 341 -0.96 15.94 -11.42
C LYS A 341 -0.47 15.47 -12.78
N PHE A 342 -0.11 14.18 -12.91
CA PHE A 342 0.29 13.59 -14.19
C PHE A 342 -0.83 13.65 -15.21
N TYR A 343 -2.06 13.32 -14.81
CA TYR A 343 -3.23 13.38 -15.68
C TYR A 343 -3.49 14.79 -16.21
N ILE A 344 -3.50 15.79 -15.33
CA ILE A 344 -3.75 17.18 -15.70
C ILE A 344 -2.64 17.69 -16.63
N ALA A 345 -1.37 17.41 -16.33
CA ALA A 345 -0.26 17.83 -17.18
C ALA A 345 -0.36 17.23 -18.58
N ALA A 346 -0.59 15.92 -18.67
CA ALA A 346 -0.68 15.19 -19.93
C ALA A 346 -1.82 15.70 -20.83
N TRP A 347 -3.05 15.69 -20.31
CA TRP A 347 -4.22 16.12 -21.07
C TRP A 347 -4.20 17.61 -21.41
N SER A 348 -3.62 18.48 -20.54
CA SER A 348 -3.48 19.89 -20.87
C SER A 348 -2.58 20.12 -22.08
N LEU A 349 -1.48 19.36 -22.19
CA LEU A 349 -0.56 19.48 -23.34
C LEU A 349 -1.21 19.02 -24.66
N LEU A 350 -1.96 17.92 -24.62
CA LEU A 350 -2.72 17.46 -25.78
C LEU A 350 -3.78 18.48 -26.19
N LEU A 351 -4.56 19.01 -25.24
CA LEU A 351 -5.60 20.01 -25.50
C LEU A 351 -5.01 21.32 -26.03
N ILE A 352 -3.84 21.75 -25.56
CA ILE A 352 -3.13 22.90 -26.11
C ILE A 352 -2.72 22.64 -27.56
N GLY A 353 -2.20 21.43 -27.86
CA GLY A 353 -1.85 21.07 -29.25
C GLY A 353 -3.05 21.12 -30.21
N ILE A 354 -4.19 20.56 -29.75
CA ILE A 354 -5.43 20.62 -30.54
C ILE A 354 -5.89 22.06 -30.72
N LEU A 355 -5.84 22.89 -29.66
CA LEU A 355 -6.23 24.30 -29.76
C LEU A 355 -5.37 25.08 -30.74
N LEU A 356 -4.04 24.90 -30.71
CA LEU A 356 -3.12 25.56 -31.65
C LEU A 356 -3.43 25.21 -33.12
N ASN A 357 -3.74 23.93 -33.36
CA ASN A 357 -4.11 23.45 -34.68
C ASN A 357 -5.47 24.04 -35.12
N LEU A 358 -6.47 24.08 -34.25
CA LEU A 358 -7.75 24.72 -34.54
C LEU A 358 -7.59 26.22 -34.84
N MET A 359 -6.79 26.93 -34.02
CA MET A 359 -6.52 28.36 -34.29
C MET A 359 -5.82 28.60 -35.62
N ALA A 360 -4.98 27.69 -36.08
CA ALA A 360 -4.38 27.76 -37.41
C ALA A 360 -5.40 27.42 -38.52
N ALA A 361 -6.27 26.43 -38.31
CA ALA A 361 -7.35 26.08 -39.22
C ALA A 361 -8.32 27.26 -39.45
N TYR A 362 -8.62 28.03 -38.38
CA TYR A 362 -9.43 29.26 -38.46
C TYR A 362 -8.61 30.51 -38.81
N GLN A 363 -7.36 30.36 -39.30
CA GLN A 363 -6.47 31.45 -39.70
C GLN A 363 -6.16 32.52 -38.64
N ILE A 364 -6.41 32.19 -37.35
CA ILE A 364 -6.02 33.04 -36.20
C ILE A 364 -4.50 32.98 -35.98
N LEU A 365 -3.89 31.83 -36.28
CA LEU A 365 -2.45 31.61 -36.28
C LEU A 365 -1.98 31.23 -37.68
N PRO A 366 -0.71 31.48 -38.01
CA PRO A 366 -0.16 31.05 -39.29
C PRO A 366 -0.14 29.52 -39.38
N LEU A 367 -0.51 28.97 -40.51
CA LEU A 367 -0.37 27.56 -40.82
C LEU A 367 1.10 27.26 -41.10
N ASN A 368 1.77 26.63 -40.15
CA ASN A 368 3.17 26.22 -40.24
C ASN A 368 3.35 24.82 -39.64
N ALA A 369 4.52 24.22 -39.76
CA ALA A 369 4.81 22.89 -39.26
C ALA A 369 4.50 22.74 -37.74
N LEU A 370 4.76 23.78 -36.92
CA LEU A 370 4.48 23.72 -35.49
C LEU A 370 2.97 23.62 -35.20
N THR A 371 2.16 24.48 -35.83
CA THR A 371 0.70 24.48 -35.62
C THR A 371 0.03 23.26 -36.24
N LEU A 372 0.52 22.76 -37.38
CA LEU A 372 0.01 21.57 -38.05
C LEU A 372 0.27 20.29 -37.24
N TYR A 373 1.49 20.14 -36.73
CA TYR A 373 1.87 18.95 -35.96
C TYR A 373 1.66 19.09 -34.42
N ALA A 374 1.18 20.24 -33.94
CA ALA A 374 0.95 20.47 -32.51
C ALA A 374 0.11 19.38 -31.81
N PRO A 375 -0.99 18.83 -32.39
CA PRO A 375 -1.73 17.74 -31.78
C PRO A 375 -0.91 16.45 -31.63
N LYS A 376 -0.05 16.13 -32.60
CA LYS A 376 0.82 14.95 -32.57
C LYS A 376 1.90 15.09 -31.50
N ILE A 377 2.53 16.28 -31.43
CA ILE A 377 3.50 16.60 -30.36
C ILE A 377 2.82 16.51 -29.01
N GLY A 378 1.62 17.09 -28.86
CA GLY A 378 0.82 17.01 -27.64
C GLY A 378 0.51 15.57 -27.23
N ALA A 379 0.14 14.71 -28.16
CA ALA A 379 -0.15 13.29 -27.93
C ALA A 379 1.10 12.49 -27.54
N MET A 380 2.24 12.71 -28.18
CA MET A 380 3.51 12.08 -27.79
C MET A 380 3.87 12.41 -26.33
N VAL A 381 3.79 13.68 -25.96
CA VAL A 381 4.10 14.12 -24.60
C VAL A 381 3.06 13.59 -23.61
N GLU A 382 1.78 13.59 -23.98
CA GLU A 382 0.69 13.01 -23.17
C GLU A 382 0.97 11.55 -22.83
N VAL A 383 1.29 10.74 -23.83
CA VAL A 383 1.56 9.31 -23.67
C VAL A 383 2.80 9.07 -22.80
N LEU A 384 3.86 9.85 -22.96
CA LEU A 384 5.06 9.76 -22.11
C LEU A 384 4.75 10.13 -20.66
N VAL A 385 4.08 11.26 -20.43
CA VAL A 385 3.76 11.76 -19.09
C VAL A 385 2.82 10.81 -18.34
N LEU A 386 1.80 10.26 -19.01
CA LEU A 386 0.90 9.28 -18.38
C LEU A 386 1.61 7.96 -18.08
N SER A 387 2.51 7.50 -18.94
CA SER A 387 3.30 6.29 -18.68
C SER A 387 4.24 6.48 -17.49
N LEU A 388 4.85 7.66 -17.35
CA LEU A 388 5.62 8.00 -16.14
C LEU A 388 4.73 8.04 -14.89
N GLY A 389 3.51 8.58 -15.00
CA GLY A 389 2.53 8.59 -13.91
C GLY A 389 2.09 7.19 -13.49
N LEU A 390 1.94 6.27 -14.44
CA LEU A 390 1.66 4.87 -14.18
C LEU A 390 2.84 4.18 -13.47
N ALA A 391 4.08 4.44 -13.90
CA ALA A 391 5.29 3.90 -13.26
C ALA A 391 5.46 4.40 -11.80
N ASP A 392 5.22 5.70 -11.55
CA ASP A 392 5.23 6.26 -10.17
C ASP A 392 4.17 5.58 -9.29
N LYS A 393 2.98 5.34 -9.83
CA LYS A 393 1.91 4.63 -9.12
C LYS A 393 2.33 3.22 -8.73
N ILE A 394 2.98 2.45 -9.64
CA ILE A 394 3.49 1.10 -9.32
C ILE A 394 4.47 1.16 -8.17
N LYS A 395 5.50 2.01 -8.30
CA LYS A 395 6.54 2.13 -7.28
C LYS A 395 5.94 2.34 -5.89
N ARG A 396 4.93 3.19 -5.76
CA ARG A 396 4.25 3.45 -4.49
C ARG A 396 3.47 2.24 -3.99
N VAL A 397 2.64 1.62 -4.84
CA VAL A 397 1.84 0.44 -4.45
C VAL A 397 2.74 -0.73 -4.03
N THR A 398 3.89 -0.91 -4.70
CA THR A 398 4.86 -1.94 -4.33
C THR A 398 5.49 -1.64 -2.97
N LEU A 399 5.92 -0.39 -2.74
CA LEU A 399 6.47 0.03 -1.44
C LEU A 399 5.44 -0.11 -0.30
N GLU A 400 4.19 0.28 -0.53
CA GLU A 400 3.10 0.12 0.45
C GLU A 400 2.86 -1.36 0.79
N LYS A 401 2.82 -2.25 -0.21
CA LYS A 401 2.69 -3.70 -0.01
C LYS A 401 3.88 -4.31 0.73
N GLU A 402 5.10 -3.88 0.42
CA GLU A 402 6.30 -4.32 1.15
C GLU A 402 6.25 -3.90 2.62
N MET A 403 5.84 -2.65 2.89
CA MET A 403 5.66 -2.16 4.25
C MET A 403 4.56 -2.91 5.00
N GLU A 404 3.41 -3.16 4.36
CA GLU A 404 2.32 -3.96 4.95
C GLU A 404 2.77 -5.41 5.23
N SER A 405 3.50 -6.02 4.31
CA SER A 405 4.04 -7.37 4.49
C SER A 405 5.01 -7.45 5.65
N LYS A 406 5.94 -6.49 5.76
CA LYS A 406 6.86 -6.38 6.91
C LYS A 406 6.09 -6.21 8.22
N LYS A 407 5.09 -5.33 8.23
CA LYS A 407 4.24 -5.11 9.39
C LYS A 407 3.52 -6.37 9.83
N TYR A 408 2.90 -7.10 8.91
CA TYR A 408 2.21 -8.36 9.18
C TYR A 408 3.16 -9.43 9.71
N TYR A 409 4.33 -9.60 9.08
CA TYR A 409 5.36 -10.54 9.51
C TYR A 409 5.80 -10.26 10.96
N MET A 410 6.07 -9.00 11.28
CA MET A 410 6.50 -8.60 12.62
C MET A 410 5.40 -8.79 13.68
N GLN A 411 4.14 -8.49 13.35
CA GLN A 411 3.00 -8.76 14.24
C GLN A 411 2.86 -10.26 14.52
N THR A 412 3.01 -11.10 13.51
CA THR A 412 2.92 -12.57 13.66
C THR A 412 4.06 -13.10 14.52
N LEU A 413 5.28 -12.61 14.34
CA LEU A 413 6.42 -12.96 15.19
C LEU A 413 6.14 -12.62 16.67
N MET A 414 5.65 -11.41 16.93
CA MET A 414 5.33 -10.97 18.29
C MET A 414 4.23 -11.83 18.91
N GLN A 415 3.16 -12.13 18.19
CA GLN A 415 2.09 -12.99 18.70
C GLN A 415 2.60 -14.41 19.04
N ASN A 416 3.42 -14.98 18.17
CA ASN A 416 4.01 -16.30 18.42
C ASN A 416 4.94 -16.30 19.64
N PHE A 417 5.77 -15.26 19.77
CA PHE A 417 6.62 -15.07 20.93
C PHE A 417 5.79 -15.02 22.23
N PHE A 418 4.80 -14.14 22.32
CA PHE A 418 4.01 -14.00 23.54
C PHE A 418 3.20 -15.25 23.85
N LYS A 419 2.71 -15.96 22.82
CA LYS A 419 2.04 -17.25 23.02
C LYS A 419 2.97 -18.31 23.63
N GLN A 420 4.23 -18.38 23.17
CA GLN A 420 5.21 -19.29 23.76
C GLN A 420 5.60 -18.87 25.18
N MET A 421 5.79 -17.57 25.41
CA MET A 421 6.17 -17.03 26.70
C MET A 421 5.08 -17.15 27.75
N SER A 422 3.80 -17.20 27.40
CA SER A 422 2.69 -17.37 28.32
C SER A 422 2.73 -18.70 29.12
N SER A 423 3.50 -19.68 28.66
CA SER A 423 3.71 -20.97 29.35
C SER A 423 4.93 -21.00 30.27
N VAL A 424 5.77 -19.97 30.25
CA VAL A 424 6.98 -19.87 31.06
C VAL A 424 6.59 -19.60 32.51
N LYS A 425 7.14 -20.42 33.42
CA LYS A 425 6.84 -20.36 34.90
C LYS A 425 8.04 -19.92 35.73
N GLU A 426 9.13 -19.56 35.07
CA GLU A 426 10.37 -19.13 35.71
C GLU A 426 10.69 -17.70 35.32
N HIS A 427 10.92 -16.85 36.30
CA HIS A 427 11.14 -15.42 36.15
C HIS A 427 12.38 -15.09 35.30
N THR A 428 13.51 -15.74 35.63
CA THR A 428 14.78 -15.58 34.90
C THR A 428 14.66 -15.93 33.42
N LEU A 429 14.01 -17.06 33.15
CA LEU A 429 13.80 -17.51 31.77
C LEU A 429 12.88 -16.57 30.98
N LEU A 430 11.84 -16.02 31.62
CA LEU A 430 10.97 -15.03 30.98
C LEU A 430 11.73 -13.73 30.69
N ALA A 431 12.53 -13.24 31.63
CA ALA A 431 13.37 -12.06 31.49
C ALA A 431 14.41 -12.24 30.36
N GLU A 432 15.07 -13.39 30.30
CA GLU A 432 16.04 -13.76 29.27
C GLU A 432 15.42 -13.78 27.88
N ASN A 433 14.31 -14.46 27.71
CA ASN A 433 13.60 -14.50 26.43
C ASN A 433 13.07 -13.12 26.01
N GLY A 434 12.62 -12.30 26.96
CA GLY A 434 12.23 -10.92 26.72
C GLY A 434 13.40 -10.08 26.19
N LEU A 435 14.57 -10.21 26.82
CA LEU A 435 15.79 -9.52 26.38
C LEU A 435 16.21 -9.97 24.98
N TYR A 436 16.28 -11.27 24.70
CA TYR A 436 16.63 -11.78 23.38
C TYR A 436 15.66 -11.33 22.28
N THR A 437 14.36 -11.32 22.60
CA THR A 437 13.36 -10.85 21.67
C THR A 437 13.54 -9.37 21.34
N LEU A 438 13.83 -8.57 22.35
CA LEU A 438 14.07 -7.14 22.15
C LEU A 438 15.34 -6.88 21.34
N LEU A 439 16.43 -7.59 21.60
CA LEU A 439 17.67 -7.56 20.81
C LEU A 439 17.39 -7.94 19.34
N TYR A 440 16.63 -9.01 19.12
CA TYR A 440 16.25 -9.42 17.76
C TYR A 440 15.40 -8.39 17.04
N LEU A 441 14.41 -7.81 17.73
CA LEU A 441 13.52 -6.79 17.17
C LEU A 441 14.25 -5.50 16.81
N THR A 442 15.18 -5.08 17.65
CA THR A 442 15.91 -3.82 17.49
C THR A 442 17.20 -3.97 16.69
N LYS A 443 17.66 -5.22 16.49
CA LYS A 443 18.98 -5.57 15.92
C LYS A 443 20.16 -5.00 16.73
N LEU A 444 19.91 -4.68 18.00
CA LEU A 444 20.97 -4.28 18.93
C LEU A 444 21.68 -5.52 19.47
N GLU A 445 22.93 -5.35 19.89
CA GLU A 445 23.82 -6.48 20.14
C GLU A 445 23.99 -6.81 21.61
N LYS A 446 23.81 -5.81 22.48
CA LYS A 446 24.09 -5.94 23.92
C LYS A 446 22.86 -5.50 24.72
N GLY A 447 22.67 -6.08 25.88
CA GLY A 447 21.60 -5.66 26.76
C GLY A 447 21.54 -6.44 28.07
N PHE A 448 20.71 -5.96 28.99
CA PHE A 448 20.51 -6.58 30.29
C PHE A 448 19.11 -6.27 30.84
N TYR A 449 18.68 -7.12 31.78
CA TYR A 449 17.44 -6.93 32.51
C TYR A 449 17.78 -6.69 33.97
N LEU A 450 17.29 -5.57 34.51
CA LEU A 450 17.40 -5.19 35.89
C LEU A 450 16.09 -5.40 36.61
N GLN A 451 16.18 -5.85 37.87
CA GLN A 451 15.04 -5.94 38.79
C GLN A 451 15.33 -5.19 40.08
N LYS A 452 14.35 -4.45 40.59
CA LYS A 452 14.41 -3.80 41.90
C LYS A 452 13.97 -4.78 42.98
N LYS A 453 14.84 -5.05 43.92
CA LYS A 453 14.57 -5.96 45.06
C LYS A 453 15.05 -5.32 46.36
N ASN A 454 14.16 -5.18 47.33
CA ASN A 454 14.50 -4.58 48.66
C ASN A 454 15.22 -3.21 48.53
N ALA A 455 14.77 -2.33 47.63
CA ALA A 455 15.33 -1.01 47.32
C ALA A 455 16.69 -1.01 46.60
N ALA A 456 17.29 -2.12 46.29
CA ALA A 456 18.49 -2.28 45.47
C ALA A 456 18.12 -2.81 44.07
N TRP A 457 18.96 -2.52 43.09
CA TRP A 457 18.83 -3.04 41.73
C TRP A 457 19.78 -4.23 41.56
N GLU A 458 19.26 -5.31 40.99
CA GLU A 458 20.03 -6.53 40.68
C GLU A 458 19.97 -6.79 39.17
N VAL A 459 21.09 -7.21 38.55
CA VAL A 459 21.14 -7.70 37.19
C VAL A 459 20.67 -9.15 37.18
N ILE A 460 19.54 -9.41 36.54
CA ILE A 460 18.95 -10.76 36.47
C ILE A 460 19.48 -11.53 35.27
N VAL A 461 19.61 -10.83 34.12
CA VAL A 461 20.07 -11.38 32.83
C VAL A 461 20.94 -10.35 32.14
N GLN A 462 22.01 -10.81 31.51
CA GLN A 462 22.89 -9.98 30.66
C GLN A 462 23.24 -10.73 29.38
N HIS A 463 23.28 -10.00 28.28
CA HIS A 463 23.76 -10.47 26.98
C HIS A 463 24.81 -9.50 26.40
N GLY A 464 25.91 -10.07 25.92
CA GLY A 464 27.06 -9.29 25.44
C GLY A 464 28.01 -8.84 26.55
N ASP A 465 29.22 -8.48 26.16
CA ASP A 465 30.25 -7.97 27.09
C ASP A 465 29.94 -6.52 27.47
N LEU A 466 29.42 -6.34 28.66
CA LEU A 466 29.14 -5.04 29.30
C LEU A 466 29.81 -4.99 30.65
N SER A 467 30.64 -3.98 30.87
CA SER A 467 31.26 -3.71 32.18
C SER A 467 30.26 -2.97 33.04
N LEU A 468 29.63 -3.67 33.99
CA LEU A 468 28.68 -3.09 34.93
C LEU A 468 29.37 -2.87 36.28
N ASP A 469 29.26 -1.65 36.84
CA ASP A 469 29.70 -1.38 38.21
C ASP A 469 28.70 -1.93 39.22
N ASP A 470 29.19 -2.43 40.36
CA ASP A 470 28.37 -3.02 41.42
C ASP A 470 27.43 -2.01 42.13
N SER A 471 27.66 -0.71 41.92
CA SER A 471 26.86 0.37 42.51
C SER A 471 26.34 1.32 41.45
N PHE A 472 25.07 1.19 41.10
CA PHE A 472 24.41 2.11 40.19
C PHE A 472 23.10 2.64 40.75
N HIS A 473 22.75 3.85 40.39
CA HIS A 473 21.51 4.51 40.80
C HIS A 473 20.67 4.84 39.57
N ILE A 474 19.46 4.31 39.53
CA ILE A 474 18.53 4.47 38.40
C ILE A 474 17.56 5.61 38.73
N ASP A 475 17.54 6.64 37.91
CA ASP A 475 16.60 7.76 38.03
C ASP A 475 15.17 7.34 37.70
N ASP A 476 14.20 7.90 38.40
CA ASP A 476 12.77 7.61 38.23
C ASP A 476 12.25 7.89 36.80
N GLN A 477 12.93 8.76 36.03
CA GLN A 477 12.57 9.02 34.65
C GLN A 477 12.61 7.76 33.78
N TYR A 478 13.51 6.81 34.05
CA TYR A 478 13.64 5.54 33.34
C TYR A 478 12.52 4.56 33.66
N LEU A 479 11.79 4.77 34.77
CA LEU A 479 10.65 3.96 35.17
C LEU A 479 9.33 4.48 34.67
N SER A 480 9.30 5.73 34.17
CA SER A 480 8.05 6.39 33.77
C SER A 480 7.71 6.22 32.28
N ARG A 481 8.71 5.98 31.43
CA ARG A 481 8.53 5.90 29.97
C ARG A 481 9.67 5.16 29.28
N ILE A 482 9.40 4.72 28.05
CA ILE A 482 10.45 4.24 27.12
C ILE A 482 11.38 5.40 26.78
N ILE A 483 12.69 5.20 26.88
CA ILE A 483 13.70 6.19 26.56
C ILE A 483 14.55 5.67 25.41
N TYR A 484 14.65 6.50 24.36
CA TYR A 484 15.58 6.34 23.24
C TYR A 484 16.66 7.41 23.35
N ALA A 485 17.90 7.02 23.24
CA ALA A 485 19.02 7.95 23.21
C ALA A 485 20.07 7.51 22.21
N THR A 486 20.84 8.47 21.68
CA THR A 486 21.99 8.23 20.80
C THR A 486 23.22 8.89 21.39
N ASP A 487 24.39 8.32 21.10
CA ASP A 487 25.69 8.81 21.58
C ASP A 487 25.74 9.01 23.12
N ILE A 488 25.25 8.02 23.87
CA ILE A 488 25.14 8.10 25.33
C ILE A 488 26.08 7.12 26.02
N THR A 489 26.70 7.56 27.11
CA THR A 489 27.33 6.69 28.10
C THR A 489 26.36 6.54 29.27
N PRO A 490 25.68 5.39 29.44
CA PRO A 490 24.61 5.23 30.41
C PRO A 490 25.18 4.95 31.84
N ARG A 491 25.93 5.92 32.39
CA ARG A 491 26.59 5.81 33.71
C ARG A 491 25.61 5.58 34.86
N SER A 492 24.38 6.07 34.75
CA SER A 492 23.32 5.81 35.75
C SER A 492 22.97 4.33 35.92
N PHE A 493 23.33 3.50 34.94
CA PHE A 493 23.14 2.05 34.97
C PHE A 493 24.44 1.27 35.26
N GLY A 494 25.48 1.96 35.72
CA GLY A 494 26.79 1.34 35.96
C GLY A 494 27.59 1.01 34.68
N VAL A 495 27.14 1.45 33.52
CA VAL A 495 27.81 1.15 32.23
C VAL A 495 28.79 2.26 31.89
N GLN A 496 30.04 1.88 31.60
CA GLN A 496 31.11 2.84 31.27
C GLN A 496 31.29 3.07 29.76
N ASP A 497 30.77 2.15 28.94
CA ASP A 497 30.88 2.22 27.49
C ASP A 497 29.92 3.26 26.89
N THR A 498 30.31 3.85 25.75
CA THR A 498 29.46 4.75 24.97
C THR A 498 28.82 3.99 23.83
N PHE A 499 27.51 4.19 23.64
CA PHE A 499 26.73 3.52 22.60
C PHE A 499 26.13 4.49 21.61
N GLY A 500 26.15 4.13 20.32
CA GLY A 500 25.50 4.89 19.25
C GLY A 500 23.97 4.86 19.37
N THR A 501 23.39 3.72 19.81
CA THR A 501 21.95 3.58 20.10
C THR A 501 21.72 2.96 21.48
N PHE A 502 20.82 3.56 22.24
CA PHE A 502 20.40 3.13 23.57
C PHE A 502 18.88 3.12 23.69
N LEU A 503 18.35 2.06 24.26
CA LEU A 503 16.92 1.91 24.50
C LEU A 503 16.69 1.35 25.92
N SER A 504 15.86 2.03 26.71
CA SER A 504 15.42 1.59 28.03
C SER A 504 13.90 1.44 28.06
N ILE A 505 13.42 0.29 28.51
CA ILE A 505 12.00 -0.08 28.59
C ILE A 505 11.64 -0.44 30.01
N PRO A 506 10.81 0.34 30.72
CA PRO A 506 10.33 0.00 32.05
C PRO A 506 9.29 -1.12 32.00
N ILE A 507 9.40 -2.06 32.94
CA ILE A 507 8.47 -3.15 33.18
C ILE A 507 7.98 -3.01 34.62
N VAL A 508 6.87 -2.30 34.82
CA VAL A 508 6.36 -1.92 36.14
C VAL A 508 4.98 -2.51 36.35
N CYS A 509 4.83 -3.36 37.33
CA CYS A 509 3.58 -4.00 37.78
C CYS A 509 3.38 -3.76 39.28
N GLU A 510 2.24 -4.21 39.84
CA GLU A 510 1.95 -4.05 41.28
C GLU A 510 3.04 -4.65 42.19
N ASN A 511 3.53 -5.84 41.87
CA ASN A 511 4.48 -6.60 42.66
C ASN A 511 5.89 -6.70 42.06
N HIS A 512 6.16 -5.93 40.98
CA HIS A 512 7.42 -6.05 40.26
C HIS A 512 7.82 -4.75 39.58
N THR A 513 9.08 -4.39 39.72
CA THR A 513 9.69 -3.27 39.00
C THR A 513 10.97 -3.75 38.32
N GLY A 514 10.98 -3.72 37.02
CA GLY A 514 12.11 -4.13 36.18
C GLY A 514 12.41 -3.12 35.08
N LEU A 515 13.56 -3.28 34.46
CA LEU A 515 14.02 -2.42 33.37
C LEU A 515 14.77 -3.27 32.35
N LEU A 516 14.28 -3.32 31.13
CA LEU A 516 14.97 -3.90 30.00
C LEU A 516 15.79 -2.82 29.30
N ILE A 517 17.07 -3.07 29.13
CA ILE A 517 18.01 -2.15 28.49
C ILE A 517 18.69 -2.89 27.35
N VAL A 518 18.72 -2.26 26.17
CA VAL A 518 19.47 -2.75 25.00
C VAL A 518 20.24 -1.62 24.35
N CYS A 519 21.42 -1.91 23.83
CA CYS A 519 22.31 -0.94 23.25
C CYS A 519 23.11 -1.53 22.07
N GLY A 520 23.57 -0.67 21.19
CA GLY A 520 24.37 -1.00 20.01
C GLY A 520 25.34 0.12 19.64
N GLU A 521 26.35 -0.22 18.84
CA GLU A 521 27.41 0.71 18.48
C GLU A 521 27.01 1.72 17.40
N ASP A 522 26.12 1.34 16.48
CA ASP A 522 25.65 2.19 15.39
C ASP A 522 24.56 3.19 15.85
N GLN A 523 24.54 4.36 15.22
CA GLN A 523 23.52 5.37 15.47
C GLN A 523 22.20 5.02 14.75
N ASP A 524 21.06 5.29 15.38
CA ASP A 524 19.69 5.20 14.81
C ASP A 524 19.32 3.84 14.16
N GLN A 525 19.81 2.73 14.73
CA GLN A 525 19.48 1.37 14.22
C GLN A 525 17.99 1.02 14.29
N ILE A 526 17.21 1.72 15.13
CA ILE A 526 15.80 1.42 15.36
C ILE A 526 14.92 2.28 14.44
N ASP A 527 14.17 1.65 13.53
CA ASP A 527 13.32 2.38 12.60
C ASP A 527 12.09 3.04 13.27
N PRO A 528 11.49 4.08 12.65
CA PRO A 528 10.35 4.80 13.22
C PRO A 528 9.14 3.91 13.56
N TYR A 529 8.87 2.87 12.77
CA TYR A 529 7.77 1.96 13.02
C TYR A 529 8.02 1.09 14.27
N GLN A 530 9.27 0.65 14.47
CA GLN A 530 9.68 -0.05 15.68
C GLN A 530 9.52 0.86 16.90
N LYS A 531 10.02 2.10 16.83
CA LYS A 531 9.93 3.09 17.92
C LYS A 531 8.49 3.41 18.31
N GLU A 532 7.60 3.65 17.34
CA GLU A 532 6.25 4.15 17.60
C GLU A 532 5.22 3.05 17.89
N LYS A 533 5.41 1.84 17.37
CA LYS A 533 4.38 0.80 17.41
C LYS A 533 4.84 -0.50 18.05
N MET A 534 6.03 -0.99 17.68
CA MET A 534 6.43 -2.34 18.08
C MET A 534 6.97 -2.39 19.51
N ILE A 535 7.85 -1.49 19.85
CA ILE A 535 8.48 -1.47 21.18
C ILE A 535 7.44 -1.14 22.28
N PRO A 536 6.53 -0.17 22.12
CA PRO A 536 5.43 0.01 23.07
C PRO A 536 4.51 -1.22 23.19
N TYR A 537 4.17 -1.86 22.08
CA TYR A 537 3.38 -3.09 22.09
C TYR A 537 4.11 -4.23 22.83
N PHE A 538 5.42 -4.38 22.59
CA PHE A 538 6.24 -5.33 23.32
C PHE A 538 6.22 -5.02 24.82
N GLN A 539 6.45 -3.78 25.23
CA GLN A 539 6.41 -3.35 26.62
C GLN A 539 5.09 -3.75 27.29
N ASP A 540 3.96 -3.38 26.69
CA ASP A 540 2.63 -3.65 27.23
C ASP A 540 2.41 -5.16 27.45
N GLN A 541 2.69 -5.97 26.43
CA GLN A 541 2.48 -7.42 26.51
C GLN A 541 3.46 -8.11 27.46
N PHE A 542 4.72 -7.69 27.46
CA PHE A 542 5.74 -8.26 28.33
C PHE A 542 5.47 -7.90 29.80
N THR A 543 5.00 -6.69 30.07
CA THR A 543 4.55 -6.26 31.40
C THR A 543 3.41 -7.15 31.90
N VAL A 544 2.42 -7.42 31.05
CA VAL A 544 1.29 -8.33 31.40
C VAL A 544 1.78 -9.75 31.68
N LEU A 545 2.72 -10.28 30.89
CA LEU A 545 3.29 -11.61 31.14
C LEU A 545 4.03 -11.66 32.48
N MET A 546 4.82 -10.64 32.76
CA MET A 546 5.59 -10.53 34.01
C MET A 546 4.66 -10.41 35.21
N ASP A 547 3.62 -9.59 35.12
CA ASP A 547 2.60 -9.43 36.16
C ASP A 547 1.87 -10.76 36.45
N ASN A 548 1.43 -11.44 35.39
CA ASN A 548 0.79 -12.77 35.54
C ASN A 548 1.69 -13.79 36.21
N LEU A 549 2.98 -13.80 35.87
CA LEU A 549 3.95 -14.71 36.47
C LEU A 549 4.19 -14.38 37.96
N MET A 550 4.34 -13.09 38.29
CA MET A 550 4.51 -12.65 39.68
C MET A 550 3.28 -12.98 40.52
N ASN A 551 2.10 -12.69 40.03
CA ASN A 551 0.83 -13.00 40.67
C ASN A 551 0.66 -14.52 40.86
N TYR A 552 1.01 -15.33 39.84
CA TYR A 552 0.99 -16.79 39.96
C TYR A 552 1.95 -17.29 41.05
N THR A 553 3.16 -16.72 41.10
CA THR A 553 4.18 -17.12 42.11
C THR A 553 3.74 -16.73 43.50
N SER A 554 3.27 -15.50 43.71
CA SER A 554 2.71 -15.02 44.97
C SER A 554 1.49 -15.83 45.43
N PHE A 555 0.57 -16.14 44.50
CA PHE A 555 -0.58 -16.99 44.80
C PHE A 555 -0.17 -18.40 45.19
N LYS A 556 0.83 -18.97 44.51
CA LYS A 556 1.39 -20.28 44.81
C LYS A 556 2.02 -20.32 46.22
N GLU A 557 2.81 -19.29 46.55
CA GLU A 557 3.42 -19.15 47.87
C GLU A 557 2.35 -19.00 48.96
N SER A 558 1.37 -18.12 48.77
CA SER A 558 0.23 -17.96 49.70
C SER A 558 -0.61 -19.24 49.86
N ALA A 559 -0.70 -20.04 48.78
CA ALA A 559 -1.39 -21.34 48.84
C ALA A 559 -0.59 -22.45 49.55
N MET A 560 0.73 -22.23 49.76
CA MET A 560 1.62 -23.23 50.37
C MET A 560 1.88 -23.00 51.85
N TYR A 561 1.91 -21.74 52.30
CA TYR A 561 2.30 -21.38 53.67
C TYR A 561 1.12 -20.86 54.49
N ASP A 562 1.22 -20.98 55.78
CA ASP A 562 0.30 -20.36 56.74
C ASP A 562 0.66 -18.89 56.92
N HIS A 563 -0.33 -18.00 56.75
CA HIS A 563 -0.12 -16.55 56.73
C HIS A 563 0.37 -15.95 58.05
N LEU A 564 0.12 -16.62 59.21
CA LEU A 564 0.55 -16.14 60.52
C LEU A 564 1.98 -16.57 60.83
N THR A 565 2.33 -17.83 60.54
CA THR A 565 3.55 -18.47 61.03
C THR A 565 4.61 -18.70 59.96
N ASN A 566 4.25 -18.51 58.70
CA ASN A 566 5.11 -18.75 57.52
C ASN A 566 5.71 -20.17 57.43
N VAL A 567 5.12 -21.15 58.18
CA VAL A 567 5.36 -22.58 57.96
C VAL A 567 4.35 -23.14 56.97
N LEU A 568 4.56 -24.37 56.46
CA LEU A 568 3.63 -24.97 55.51
C LEU A 568 2.22 -25.04 56.12
N ASN A 569 1.21 -24.66 55.32
CA ASN A 569 -0.17 -24.88 55.73
C ASN A 569 -0.50 -26.38 55.74
N ARG A 570 -1.55 -26.74 56.42
CA ARG A 570 -1.97 -28.14 56.60
C ARG A 570 -2.08 -28.91 55.27
N LYS A 571 -2.68 -28.30 54.24
CA LYS A 571 -2.90 -28.97 52.97
C LYS A 571 -1.57 -29.30 52.28
N TYR A 572 -0.72 -28.33 52.13
CA TYR A 572 0.55 -28.50 51.42
C TYR A 572 1.54 -29.36 52.22
N PHE A 573 1.54 -29.25 53.57
CA PHE A 573 2.30 -30.13 54.41
C PHE A 573 1.92 -31.59 54.16
N LEU A 574 0.62 -31.96 54.19
CA LEU A 574 0.15 -33.32 53.95
C LEU A 574 0.52 -33.86 52.56
N GLU A 575 0.43 -33.02 51.51
CA GLU A 575 0.85 -33.39 50.16
C GLU A 575 2.36 -33.72 50.13
N LYS A 576 3.19 -32.86 50.68
CA LYS A 576 4.66 -33.01 50.73
C LYS A 576 5.11 -34.18 51.61
N ALA A 577 4.51 -34.30 52.77
CA ALA A 577 4.80 -35.39 53.69
C ALA A 577 4.39 -36.76 53.15
N ASN A 578 3.28 -36.84 52.40
CA ASN A 578 2.87 -38.09 51.74
C ASN A 578 3.87 -38.53 50.64
N MET A 579 4.50 -37.61 49.94
CA MET A 579 5.59 -37.93 49.02
C MET A 579 6.82 -38.47 49.77
N LEU A 580 7.26 -37.78 50.82
CA LEU A 580 8.41 -38.17 51.62
C LEU A 580 8.20 -39.55 52.30
N VAL A 581 7.02 -39.84 52.85
CA VAL A 581 6.68 -41.13 53.43
C VAL A 581 6.78 -42.26 52.40
N LYS A 582 6.27 -42.05 51.18
CA LYS A 582 6.37 -43.03 50.12
C LYS A 582 7.82 -43.29 49.65
N GLU A 583 8.63 -42.24 49.60
CA GLU A 583 10.07 -42.34 49.26
C GLU A 583 10.83 -43.11 50.35
N ALA A 584 10.62 -42.77 51.62
CA ALA A 584 11.24 -43.43 52.73
C ALA A 584 10.79 -44.90 52.85
N GLN A 585 9.55 -45.21 52.55
CA GLN A 585 9.06 -46.60 52.50
C GLN A 585 9.79 -47.42 51.44
N LYS A 586 9.99 -46.89 50.27
CA LYS A 586 10.75 -47.54 49.17
C LYS A 586 12.24 -47.74 49.53
N ALA A 587 12.81 -46.80 50.27
CA ALA A 587 14.21 -46.83 50.70
C ALA A 587 14.47 -47.54 52.03
N GLU A 588 13.44 -48.13 52.63
CA GLU A 588 13.47 -48.78 53.92
C GLU A 588 14.01 -47.93 55.10
N GLN A 589 13.74 -46.63 55.00
CA GLN A 589 14.26 -45.63 55.97
C GLN A 589 13.27 -45.37 57.10
N GLU A 590 13.77 -44.77 58.18
CA GLU A 590 12.96 -44.34 59.31
C GLU A 590 12.23 -43.02 58.95
N VAL A 591 10.95 -42.92 59.28
CA VAL A 591 10.11 -41.74 59.22
C VAL A 591 9.40 -41.48 60.48
N SER A 592 9.39 -40.25 60.94
CA SER A 592 8.62 -39.84 62.11
C SER A 592 7.65 -38.70 61.76
N ILE A 593 6.47 -38.76 62.37
CA ILE A 593 5.50 -37.67 62.41
C ILE A 593 5.41 -37.20 63.86
N LEU A 594 5.60 -35.90 64.09
CA LEU A 594 5.42 -35.30 65.39
C LEU A 594 4.24 -34.33 65.31
N LEU A 595 3.27 -34.49 66.21
CA LEU A 595 2.26 -33.49 66.48
C LEU A 595 2.63 -32.73 67.77
N ILE A 596 2.60 -31.41 67.67
CA ILE A 596 3.06 -30.48 68.68
C ILE A 596 1.91 -29.52 69.01
N ASP A 597 1.56 -29.33 70.22
CA ASP A 597 0.47 -28.47 70.70
C ASP A 597 0.97 -27.54 71.78
N ILE A 598 0.58 -26.26 71.74
CA ILE A 598 0.94 -25.29 72.78
C ILE A 598 0.08 -25.51 74.05
N ASP A 599 0.72 -25.88 75.10
CA ASP A 599 0.03 -26.16 76.34
C ASP A 599 -0.71 -24.93 76.89
N HIS A 600 -1.96 -25.15 77.31
CA HIS A 600 -2.82 -24.10 77.87
C HIS A 600 -3.00 -22.84 77.01
N PHE A 601 -2.91 -22.94 75.70
CA PHE A 601 -2.98 -21.80 74.80
C PHE A 601 -4.26 -20.96 74.94
N LYS A 602 -5.40 -21.59 75.19
CA LYS A 602 -6.64 -20.88 75.49
C LYS A 602 -6.48 -19.90 76.67
N ARG A 603 -5.74 -20.33 77.76
CA ARG A 603 -5.47 -19.46 78.89
C ARG A 603 -4.56 -18.27 78.52
N VAL A 604 -3.65 -18.46 77.56
CA VAL A 604 -2.83 -17.36 77.02
C VAL A 604 -3.73 -16.33 76.36
N ASN A 605 -4.65 -16.76 75.48
CA ASN A 605 -5.60 -15.88 74.84
C ASN A 605 -6.55 -15.16 75.80
N ASP A 606 -7.08 -15.93 76.79
CA ASP A 606 -8.02 -15.41 77.81
C ASP A 606 -7.35 -14.37 78.73
N THR A 607 -6.03 -14.50 78.98
CA THR A 607 -5.27 -13.64 79.89
C THR A 607 -4.65 -12.43 79.20
N TYR A 608 -4.14 -12.60 78.00
CA TYR A 608 -3.31 -11.59 77.29
C TYR A 608 -3.91 -11.08 75.96
N GLY A 609 -5.05 -11.63 75.57
CA GLY A 609 -5.72 -11.30 74.31
C GLY A 609 -5.13 -12.00 73.10
N HIS A 610 -5.90 -12.01 71.96
CA HIS A 610 -5.54 -12.74 70.75
C HIS A 610 -4.24 -12.24 70.11
N THR A 611 -3.92 -10.95 70.18
CA THR A 611 -2.68 -10.41 69.62
C THR A 611 -1.41 -11.04 70.30
N ILE A 612 -1.45 -11.25 71.56
CA ILE A 612 -0.33 -11.94 72.28
C ILE A 612 -0.36 -13.43 71.98
N GLY A 613 -1.57 -14.03 71.84
CA GLY A 613 -1.72 -15.40 71.38
C GLY A 613 -1.09 -15.63 70.02
N ASP A 614 -1.32 -14.73 69.02
CA ASP A 614 -0.71 -14.80 67.72
C ASP A 614 0.84 -14.69 67.79
N GLN A 615 1.37 -13.80 68.65
CA GLN A 615 2.82 -13.73 68.91
C GLN A 615 3.37 -15.02 69.54
N ALA A 616 2.62 -15.64 70.40
CA ALA A 616 2.99 -16.95 71.03
C ALA A 616 3.03 -18.06 69.93
N ILE A 617 2.06 -18.09 69.01
CA ILE A 617 2.04 -19.02 67.85
C ILE A 617 3.25 -18.81 66.97
N ILE A 618 3.56 -17.55 66.57
CA ILE A 618 4.73 -17.23 65.79
C ILE A 618 6.03 -17.62 66.49
N PHE A 619 6.13 -17.32 67.74
CA PHE A 619 7.31 -17.64 68.53
C PHE A 619 7.57 -19.16 68.61
N VAL A 620 6.54 -19.96 68.86
CA VAL A 620 6.65 -21.43 68.90
C VAL A 620 6.95 -21.98 67.49
N ALA A 621 6.31 -21.48 66.48
CA ALA A 621 6.58 -21.84 65.06
C ALA A 621 8.06 -21.68 64.70
N ASN A 622 8.62 -20.50 65.00
CA ASN A 622 10.03 -20.22 64.74
C ASN A 622 10.97 -21.17 65.50
N ARG A 623 10.66 -21.50 66.79
CA ARG A 623 11.42 -22.45 67.54
C ARG A 623 11.37 -23.87 67.00
N ILE A 624 10.19 -24.32 66.53
CA ILE A 624 10.04 -25.60 65.84
C ILE A 624 10.88 -25.63 64.53
N VAL A 625 10.80 -24.58 63.74
CA VAL A 625 11.59 -24.47 62.49
C VAL A 625 13.09 -24.52 62.77
N ASP A 626 13.57 -23.71 63.74
CA ASP A 626 15.00 -23.65 64.06
C ASP A 626 15.50 -25.04 64.59
N THR A 627 14.65 -25.78 65.33
CA THR A 627 15.00 -27.08 65.90
C THR A 627 15.01 -28.18 64.81
N PHE A 628 14.08 -28.15 63.84
CA PHE A 628 13.88 -29.28 62.95
C PHE A 628 14.34 -29.01 61.50
N LYS A 629 14.85 -27.80 61.15
CA LYS A 629 15.21 -27.38 59.76
C LYS A 629 16.14 -28.35 59.03
N GLU A 630 17.06 -28.99 59.71
CA GLU A 630 18.03 -29.95 59.12
C GLU A 630 17.47 -31.38 59.05
N LEU A 631 16.36 -31.68 59.77
CA LEU A 631 15.83 -33.04 59.93
C LEU A 631 14.54 -33.27 59.13
N GLY A 632 13.83 -32.20 58.75
CA GLY A 632 12.55 -32.33 58.13
C GLY A 632 11.88 -31.00 57.85
N PHE A 633 10.58 -30.99 57.68
CA PHE A 633 9.82 -29.74 57.45
C PHE A 633 8.61 -29.65 58.37
N VAL A 634 8.19 -28.44 58.64
CA VAL A 634 7.18 -28.04 59.62
C VAL A 634 5.94 -27.52 58.91
N GLY A 635 4.77 -27.85 59.41
CA GLY A 635 3.48 -27.28 58.98
C GLY A 635 2.62 -26.89 60.15
N ARG A 636 1.69 -25.97 59.99
CA ARG A 636 0.64 -25.64 60.94
C ARG A 636 -0.55 -26.56 60.68
N TYR A 637 -0.87 -27.38 61.65
CA TYR A 637 -1.92 -28.42 61.54
C TYR A 637 -3.30 -27.92 61.97
N GLY A 638 -3.35 -27.06 62.96
CA GLY A 638 -4.55 -26.46 63.55
C GLY A 638 -4.27 -25.06 64.08
N GLY A 639 -5.13 -24.52 64.91
CA GLY A 639 -4.99 -23.17 65.49
C GLY A 639 -3.66 -22.99 66.27
N GLU A 640 -3.40 -23.83 67.28
CA GLU A 640 -2.18 -23.86 68.11
C GLU A 640 -1.35 -25.13 67.94
N GLU A 641 -1.72 -25.93 66.90
CA GLU A 641 -1.11 -27.22 66.60
C GLU A 641 -0.16 -27.14 65.41
N PHE A 642 1.01 -27.73 65.55
CA PHE A 642 2.02 -27.88 64.54
C PHE A 642 2.29 -29.35 64.25
N ILE A 643 2.72 -29.63 63.06
CA ILE A 643 3.11 -30.95 62.61
C ILE A 643 4.51 -30.90 62.00
N VAL A 644 5.32 -31.89 62.33
CA VAL A 644 6.67 -32.06 61.78
C VAL A 644 6.78 -33.44 61.18
N VAL A 645 7.41 -33.56 59.98
CA VAL A 645 7.83 -34.84 59.42
C VAL A 645 9.35 -34.87 59.38
N THR A 646 9.95 -35.93 59.76
CA THR A 646 11.39 -36.16 59.58
C THR A 646 11.63 -37.48 58.87
N SER A 647 12.72 -37.59 58.14
CA SER A 647 13.15 -38.85 57.51
C SER A 647 14.65 -39.03 57.67
N HIS A 648 15.11 -40.30 57.71
CA HIS A 648 16.52 -40.69 57.94
C HIS A 648 17.05 -40.38 59.31
N VAL A 649 16.16 -40.17 60.29
CA VAL A 649 16.52 -39.81 61.68
C VAL A 649 16.16 -40.96 62.59
N LYS A 650 17.12 -41.42 63.40
CA LYS A 650 16.92 -42.53 64.32
C LYS A 650 16.01 -42.14 65.49
N GLU A 651 15.28 -43.11 66.07
CA GLU A 651 14.37 -42.92 67.17
C GLU A 651 14.97 -42.07 68.28
N GLN A 652 16.15 -42.42 68.79
CA GLN A 652 16.79 -41.68 69.87
C GLN A 652 17.09 -40.22 69.54
N GLU A 653 17.40 -39.93 68.31
CA GLU A 653 17.69 -38.58 67.82
C GLU A 653 16.40 -37.76 67.75
N VAL A 654 15.31 -38.33 67.23
CA VAL A 654 13.98 -37.66 67.18
C VAL A 654 13.54 -37.29 68.59
N ILE A 655 13.69 -38.20 69.52
CA ILE A 655 13.35 -37.97 70.95
C ILE A 655 14.21 -36.85 71.56
N ASN A 656 15.52 -36.87 71.26
CA ASN A 656 16.44 -35.85 71.76
C ASN A 656 16.09 -34.47 71.22
N VAL A 657 15.83 -34.34 69.93
CA VAL A 657 15.48 -33.09 69.29
C VAL A 657 14.10 -32.58 69.78
N ALA A 658 13.11 -33.45 69.87
CA ALA A 658 11.80 -33.09 70.44
C ALA A 658 11.91 -32.58 71.90
N ASN A 659 12.79 -33.21 72.71
CA ASN A 659 13.07 -32.74 74.09
C ASN A 659 13.90 -31.44 74.09
N GLU A 660 14.78 -31.22 73.16
CA GLU A 660 15.51 -29.96 72.95
C GLU A 660 14.56 -28.82 72.68
N LEU A 661 13.60 -28.98 71.69
CA LEU A 661 12.55 -28.02 71.48
C LEU A 661 11.81 -27.65 72.78
N ARG A 662 11.34 -28.64 73.55
CA ARG A 662 10.60 -28.43 74.78
C ARG A 662 11.45 -27.65 75.79
N LYS A 663 12.71 -28.05 76.02
CA LYS A 663 13.64 -27.33 76.87
C LYS A 663 13.96 -25.91 76.40
N SER A 664 14.11 -25.70 75.07
CA SER A 664 14.35 -24.42 74.49
C SER A 664 13.22 -23.42 74.76
N LEU A 665 11.96 -23.85 74.63
CA LEU A 665 10.80 -23.03 74.97
C LEU A 665 10.74 -22.65 76.44
N HIS A 666 11.16 -23.55 77.30
CA HIS A 666 11.22 -23.31 78.79
C HIS A 666 12.35 -22.31 79.14
N SER A 667 13.53 -22.44 78.53
CA SER A 667 14.69 -21.58 78.77
C SER A 667 14.66 -20.20 78.10
N HIS A 668 13.84 -20.03 77.11
CA HIS A 668 13.72 -18.76 76.33
C HIS A 668 12.25 -18.34 76.31
N PRO A 669 11.74 -17.63 77.34
CA PRO A 669 10.37 -17.17 77.34
C PRO A 669 10.10 -16.09 76.28
N LEU A 670 8.85 -15.95 75.82
CA LEU A 670 8.41 -14.87 74.98
C LEU A 670 8.34 -13.55 75.75
N PHE A 671 9.17 -12.56 75.44
CA PHE A 671 9.15 -11.25 76.08
C PHE A 671 8.03 -10.39 75.49
N LEU A 672 7.05 -10.05 76.38
CA LEU A 672 5.92 -9.19 75.99
C LEU A 672 6.31 -7.71 76.09
N ASN A 673 7.16 -7.36 77.06
CA ASN A 673 7.78 -6.04 77.22
C ASN A 673 9.03 -6.21 78.13
N ARG A 674 9.71 -5.07 78.48
CA ARG A 674 10.97 -5.13 79.30
C ARG A 674 10.85 -5.85 80.63
N ASN A 675 9.65 -5.96 81.22
CA ASN A 675 9.44 -6.46 82.57
C ASN A 675 8.49 -7.69 82.59
N GLN A 676 8.02 -8.14 81.49
CA GLN A 676 7.02 -9.23 81.44
C GLN A 676 7.40 -10.24 80.37
N ALA A 677 7.54 -11.50 80.83
CA ALA A 677 7.87 -12.64 79.99
C ALA A 677 6.82 -13.76 80.19
N LEU A 678 6.42 -14.33 79.04
CA LEU A 678 5.48 -15.44 78.97
C LEU A 678 6.26 -16.74 78.73
N SER A 679 6.23 -17.67 79.71
CA SER A 679 6.78 -19.01 79.52
C SER A 679 5.74 -19.90 78.87
N LEU A 680 6.13 -20.52 77.76
CA LEU A 680 5.30 -21.42 76.96
C LEU A 680 5.87 -22.85 77.08
N THR A 681 5.01 -23.84 77.18
CA THR A 681 5.37 -25.25 77.04
C THR A 681 4.60 -25.92 75.94
N VAL A 682 5.10 -27.02 75.44
CA VAL A 682 4.45 -27.82 74.42
C VAL A 682 4.38 -29.28 74.79
N SER A 683 3.26 -29.91 74.45
CA SER A 683 3.11 -31.36 74.43
C SER A 683 3.41 -31.92 73.07
N ILE A 684 4.12 -33.02 72.98
CA ILE A 684 4.57 -33.59 71.68
C ILE A 684 4.20 -35.08 71.65
N GLY A 685 3.44 -35.49 70.64
CA GLY A 685 3.18 -36.89 70.31
C GLY A 685 3.98 -37.31 69.07
N VAL A 686 4.63 -38.45 69.15
CA VAL A 686 5.54 -38.93 68.08
C VAL A 686 5.06 -40.32 67.63
N SER A 687 4.85 -40.45 66.32
CA SER A 687 4.70 -41.73 65.63
C SER A 687 5.97 -41.96 64.78
N LEU A 688 6.63 -43.09 65.00
CA LEU A 688 7.85 -43.48 64.36
C LEU A 688 7.69 -44.87 63.69
N HIS A 689 8.08 -44.98 62.45
CA HIS A 689 8.02 -46.20 61.64
C HIS A 689 9.28 -46.42 60.86
N LYS A 690 9.57 -47.68 60.51
CA LYS A 690 10.74 -48.05 59.74
C LYS A 690 10.40 -49.07 58.63
N GLY A 691 10.86 -48.83 57.44
CA GLY A 691 10.77 -49.74 56.29
C GLY A 691 9.34 -50.28 56.05
N ASN A 692 9.16 -51.57 56.03
CA ASN A 692 7.86 -52.20 55.81
C ASN A 692 6.81 -51.97 56.93
N SER A 693 7.17 -51.39 58.08
CA SER A 693 6.20 -51.01 59.12
C SER A 693 5.57 -49.64 58.85
N ILE A 694 6.05 -48.88 57.79
CA ILE A 694 5.52 -47.58 57.42
C ILE A 694 4.08 -47.80 56.91
N THR A 695 3.12 -47.18 57.56
CA THR A 695 1.71 -47.13 57.22
C THR A 695 1.40 -45.90 56.35
N SER A 696 0.15 -45.57 56.16
CA SER A 696 -0.20 -44.33 55.51
C SER A 696 0.13 -43.12 56.43
N ILE A 697 0.40 -41.95 55.80
CA ILE A 697 0.59 -40.72 56.60
C ILE A 697 -0.59 -40.42 57.54
N LYS A 698 -1.81 -40.82 57.15
CA LYS A 698 -3.02 -40.64 57.98
C LYS A 698 -2.95 -41.49 59.27
N ASP A 699 -2.49 -42.72 59.12
CA ASP A 699 -2.36 -43.62 60.25
C ASP A 699 -1.25 -43.13 61.21
N MET A 700 -0.14 -42.69 60.68
CA MET A 700 0.97 -42.12 61.49
C MET A 700 0.52 -40.84 62.18
N ILE A 701 -0.30 -39.99 61.59
CA ILE A 701 -0.86 -38.81 62.25
C ILE A 701 -1.81 -39.22 63.38
N LEU A 702 -2.66 -40.23 63.15
CA LEU A 702 -3.53 -40.76 64.25
C LEU A 702 -2.75 -41.29 65.43
N GLU A 703 -1.70 -42.04 65.18
CA GLU A 703 -0.81 -42.53 66.25
C GLU A 703 -0.12 -41.38 67.00
N ALA A 704 0.36 -40.36 66.25
CA ALA A 704 0.97 -39.16 66.82
C ALA A 704 -0.06 -38.37 67.68
N ASP A 705 -1.31 -38.31 67.27
CA ASP A 705 -2.40 -37.66 68.00
C ASP A 705 -2.74 -38.39 69.27
N GLU A 706 -2.81 -39.73 69.23
CA GLU A 706 -2.97 -40.54 70.46
C GLU A 706 -1.84 -40.32 71.46
N CYS A 707 -0.59 -40.25 70.99
CA CYS A 707 0.57 -39.94 71.82
C CYS A 707 0.50 -38.52 72.36
N LEU A 708 0.10 -37.54 71.61
CA LEU A 708 -0.11 -36.14 72.01
C LEU A 708 -1.19 -36.06 73.13
N TYR A 709 -2.31 -36.75 72.90
CA TYR A 709 -3.39 -36.83 73.89
C TYR A 709 -2.89 -37.41 75.27
N ARG A 710 -2.06 -38.45 75.18
CA ARG A 710 -1.42 -39.03 76.43
C ARG A 710 -0.44 -38.05 77.05
N ALA A 711 0.35 -37.32 76.24
CA ALA A 711 1.24 -36.29 76.74
C ALA A 711 0.47 -35.22 77.50
N LYS A 712 -0.68 -34.75 76.97
CA LYS A 712 -1.55 -33.78 77.63
C LYS A 712 -2.15 -34.30 78.91
N ASN A 713 -2.62 -35.58 78.97
CA ASN A 713 -3.24 -36.19 80.15
C ASN A 713 -2.23 -36.58 81.26
N ALA A 714 -0.99 -36.89 80.91
CA ALA A 714 0.06 -37.21 81.83
C ALA A 714 0.70 -36.00 82.55
N GLY A 715 0.15 -34.77 82.30
CA GLY A 715 0.58 -33.54 82.96
C GLY A 715 1.27 -32.53 82.05
N ARG A 716 1.18 -32.71 80.71
CA ARG A 716 1.73 -31.82 79.70
C ARG A 716 3.26 -31.71 79.71
N ASP A 717 3.83 -30.74 78.93
CA ASP A 717 5.26 -30.47 78.87
C ASP A 717 6.12 -31.74 78.77
N ARG A 718 5.80 -32.60 77.78
CA ARG A 718 6.48 -33.88 77.54
C ARG A 718 6.37 -34.42 76.14
N VAL A 719 7.25 -35.36 75.83
CA VAL A 719 7.25 -36.13 74.59
C VAL A 719 6.74 -37.54 74.88
N VAL A 720 5.81 -38.09 74.08
CA VAL A 720 5.30 -39.47 74.17
C VAL A 720 5.40 -40.12 72.78
N LEU A 721 5.89 -41.40 72.75
CA LEU A 721 6.09 -42.12 71.47
C LEU A 721 5.07 -43.28 71.38
N ASN A 722 4.79 -43.67 70.10
CA ASN A 722 3.95 -44.83 69.82
C ASN A 722 4.60 -46.18 70.22
N THR A 723 5.93 -46.27 70.30
CA THR A 723 6.64 -47.47 70.69
C THR A 723 6.37 -47.80 72.18
N GLU A 724 6.07 -46.82 73.03
CA GLU A 724 5.67 -47.00 74.37
C GLU A 724 4.25 -47.61 74.56
N MET A 725 3.50 -47.66 73.43
CA MET A 725 2.15 -48.28 73.42
C MET A 725 2.18 -49.81 73.31
N LYS A 726 3.24 -50.40 72.79
CA LYS A 726 3.36 -51.86 72.57
C LYS A 726 3.84 -52.63 73.73
N VAL A 727 4.17 -51.98 74.85
CA VAL A 727 4.76 -52.59 76.07
C VAL A 727 3.73 -52.74 77.18
N ARG A 728 2.42 -52.48 76.97
CA ARG A 728 1.36 -52.72 77.97
C ARG A 728 0.30 -53.75 77.54
#